data_f778ffee622ae7a118ba3abb000e3a77
#
_entry.id   f778ffee622ae7a118ba3abb000e3a77
#
_cell.length_a   1.000
_cell.length_b   1.000
_cell.length_c   1.000
_cell.angle_alpha   90.00
_cell.angle_beta   90.00
_cell.angle_gamma   90.00
#
_symmetry.space_group_name_H-M   'P 1'
#
loop_
_entity.id
_entity.type
_entity.pdbx_description
1 polymer ?
#
loop_
_entity_poly.entity_id
_entity_poly.type
_entity_poly.pdbx_seq_one_letter_code
_entity_poly.pdbx_strand_id
1 'polypeptide(L)'
;MANNVLELKGNRFVQASREAKPKVIPNMNGHNVVTSEHVYKLQTKMEQIKNFWLNESKPFDGILICVCYNKIAAKSNRIGGLLRGKDSNYAVVGAKFNKDRTKHIITYFLDINDLNKSISLLDKTKIVLDKVFSGKIDQVTFKDHKNINSIPFKGLGISKSLFKQVIADISYIDDFEIENPSGESVQSIITLYDIKMDTKTLLKKLGIDILSSRILDNQTIFLDKNQSEILFTKAPYLISMATADLSQLSPEDFIQQHKQNLQHIPEPTIEPTIGVIDTLFDERVYFSNWVEYHEMVNANIPKTPNDYRHGTAISSIIVDGPRLNPWLDDGCGKFKVRHFGVAVGSQFSSFTIIKQIKEIIAKNKDIKVWNISLGSDQEVNDNFISAEASVLDQIQYENDVIFVIAGTNKTNENINRIGSPADSINSMVVNAVTKNGLSTKYSRKGIVLSFFAKPDISYYGGSSEQYIHVCEPLGEAKVAGTSFAAPWVARKLSYLIDILELSREVAKALIIDAARGWNNEPTASEIALYGHGIVPIKIDDIVKTKEDEIKFLVSDISEKWNTYNYNFPTPMNKDDKYPYIAKAIMCYFPKCNRTQGVDYTNTELNLHFGRIKNNGKISNINGDKQNQNIDTERNYLLESDARSNFRKWDNVKYIAEIVKKNNKPKISYENKNWGMEIKTNNRLNPKDGEGVRFGIVVTLKEINGVNRIDEFIRSCHLSGWLVNAIDVNAKVNIYQNMNEEIEFE
;
A
#
# COMPACT_ATOMS: atom_id res chain seq x y z
N MET A 1 23.98 9.26 -26.84
CA MET A 1 23.05 8.08 -26.93
C MET A 1 22.48 7.83 -25.55
N ALA A 2 21.24 7.39 -25.45
CA ALA A 2 20.67 7.04 -24.16
C ALA A 2 21.34 5.78 -23.57
N ASN A 3 21.48 5.71 -22.24
CA ASN A 3 21.98 4.52 -21.57
C ASN A 3 20.85 3.53 -21.30
N ASN A 4 21.12 2.23 -21.44
CA ASN A 4 20.17 1.20 -21.02
C ASN A 4 20.12 1.10 -19.50
N VAL A 5 18.94 0.74 -18.95
CA VAL A 5 18.80 0.36 -17.55
C VAL A 5 19.53 -0.96 -17.30
N LEU A 6 20.22 -1.07 -16.18
CA LEU A 6 21.02 -2.24 -15.81
C LEU A 6 20.29 -3.07 -14.75
N GLU A 7 20.21 -4.38 -14.94
CA GLU A 7 19.78 -5.29 -13.89
C GLU A 7 21.01 -5.87 -13.17
N LEU A 8 21.10 -5.66 -11.86
CA LEU A 8 22.19 -6.19 -11.05
C LEU A 8 21.73 -7.47 -10.35
N LYS A 9 22.37 -8.58 -10.70
CA LYS A 9 22.18 -9.89 -10.06
C LYS A 9 23.48 -10.35 -9.42
N GLY A 10 23.40 -11.04 -8.28
CA GLY A 10 24.56 -11.64 -7.65
C GLY A 10 24.48 -11.66 -6.14
N ASN A 11 25.30 -12.53 -5.56
CA ASN A 11 25.30 -12.82 -4.13
C ASN A 11 26.22 -11.85 -3.38
N ARG A 12 25.90 -10.55 -3.40
CA ARG A 12 26.67 -9.50 -2.70
C ARG A 12 25.95 -8.93 -1.47
N PHE A 13 25.11 -9.74 -0.94
CA PHE A 13 24.32 -9.53 0.21
C PHE A 13 25.15 -9.83 1.48
N VAL A 14 25.37 -8.83 2.31
CA VAL A 14 25.96 -9.00 3.65
C VAL A 14 24.82 -8.91 4.65
N GLN A 15 24.45 -10.06 5.17
CA GLN A 15 23.50 -10.14 6.25
C GLN A 15 24.12 -9.59 7.53
N ALA A 16 23.64 -8.46 8.01
CA ALA A 16 23.99 -8.02 9.35
C ALA A 16 23.16 -8.84 10.35
N SER A 17 23.79 -9.81 11.00
CA SER A 17 23.17 -10.48 12.14
C SER A 17 22.85 -9.40 13.18
N ARG A 18 21.58 -9.15 13.46
CA ARG A 18 21.21 -8.40 14.65
C ARG A 18 21.55 -9.28 15.85
N GLU A 19 22.53 -8.89 16.61
CA GLU A 19 22.59 -9.22 18.03
C GLU A 19 21.20 -8.99 18.64
N ALA A 20 20.82 -9.83 19.59
CA ALA A 20 19.50 -9.85 20.23
C ALA A 20 18.92 -8.43 20.37
N LYS A 21 17.67 -8.23 19.93
CA LYS A 21 16.99 -6.93 20.00
C LYS A 21 17.30 -6.28 21.33
N PRO A 22 17.89 -5.08 21.36
CA PRO A 22 18.11 -4.39 22.62
C PRO A 22 16.76 -4.35 23.34
N LYS A 23 16.74 -4.73 24.63
CA LYS A 23 15.52 -4.65 25.44
C LYS A 23 14.96 -3.25 25.26
N VAL A 24 13.72 -3.16 24.75
CA VAL A 24 13.02 -1.87 24.62
C VAL A 24 12.94 -1.28 26.03
N ILE A 25 13.71 -0.20 26.25
CA ILE A 25 13.68 0.51 27.54
C ILE A 25 12.41 1.33 27.52
N PRO A 26 11.50 1.15 28.49
CA PRO A 26 10.29 1.95 28.58
C PRO A 26 10.64 3.44 28.62
N ASN A 27 10.00 4.24 27.75
CA ASN A 27 10.22 5.68 27.70
C ASN A 27 8.89 6.41 27.83
N MET A 28 8.80 7.36 28.76
CA MET A 28 7.63 8.21 28.90
C MET A 28 7.48 9.17 27.72
N ASN A 29 6.24 9.57 27.44
CA ASN A 29 5.98 10.70 26.55
C ASN A 29 6.60 11.98 27.17
N GLY A 30 7.52 12.62 26.47
CA GLY A 30 8.42 13.64 27.02
C GLY A 30 7.77 14.90 27.60
N HIS A 31 6.49 15.12 27.33
CA HIS A 31 5.77 16.30 27.83
C HIS A 31 4.70 15.95 28.89
N ASN A 32 4.52 14.69 29.23
CA ASN A 32 3.44 14.26 30.12
C ASN A 32 3.98 13.98 31.54
N VAL A 33 3.20 14.40 32.51
CA VAL A 33 3.35 14.03 33.92
C VAL A 33 2.28 12.98 34.21
N VAL A 34 2.67 11.84 34.77
CA VAL A 34 1.74 10.82 35.23
C VAL A 34 1.38 11.11 36.70
N THR A 35 0.12 11.33 36.97
CA THR A 35 -0.40 11.63 38.32
C THR A 35 -1.23 10.46 38.88
N SER A 36 -1.27 10.32 40.21
CA SER A 36 -2.11 9.35 40.89
C SER A 36 -3.60 9.51 40.55
N GLU A 37 -4.04 10.74 40.31
CA GLU A 37 -5.41 11.04 39.91
C GLU A 37 -5.72 10.45 38.54
N HIS A 38 -4.81 10.63 37.56
CA HIS A 38 -4.97 10.05 36.24
C HIS A 38 -4.95 8.52 36.27
N VAL A 39 -4.04 7.92 37.05
CA VAL A 39 -4.02 6.46 37.26
C VAL A 39 -5.35 5.95 37.85
N TYR A 40 -5.89 6.66 38.84
CA TYR A 40 -7.18 6.31 39.47
C TYR A 40 -8.33 6.44 38.45
N LYS A 41 -8.37 7.51 37.66
CA LYS A 41 -9.35 7.66 36.56
C LYS A 41 -9.31 6.45 35.62
N LEU A 42 -8.12 6.06 35.15
CA LEU A 42 -7.96 4.92 34.24
C LEU A 42 -8.38 3.58 34.89
N GLN A 43 -8.05 3.39 36.19
CA GLN A 43 -8.49 2.23 36.95
C GLN A 43 -10.02 2.15 37.05
N THR A 44 -10.67 3.25 37.43
CA THR A 44 -12.13 3.34 37.52
C THR A 44 -12.80 3.04 36.17
N LYS A 45 -12.24 3.52 35.06
CA LYS A 45 -12.71 3.21 33.70
C LYS A 45 -12.62 1.73 33.39
N MET A 46 -11.49 1.09 33.69
CA MET A 46 -11.35 -0.36 33.50
C MET A 46 -12.33 -1.17 34.34
N GLU A 47 -12.63 -0.74 35.60
CA GLU A 47 -13.63 -1.38 36.44
C GLU A 47 -15.04 -1.22 35.86
N GLN A 48 -15.39 -0.05 35.35
CA GLN A 48 -16.65 0.17 34.64
C GLN A 48 -16.79 -0.75 33.43
N ILE A 49 -15.73 -0.86 32.58
CA ILE A 49 -15.68 -1.75 31.42
C ILE A 49 -15.81 -3.22 31.84
N LYS A 50 -15.13 -3.62 32.92
CA LYS A 50 -15.29 -4.96 33.51
C LYS A 50 -16.73 -5.24 33.89
N ASN A 51 -17.38 -4.32 34.64
CA ASN A 51 -18.76 -4.46 35.06
C ASN A 51 -19.74 -4.53 33.89
N PHE A 52 -19.52 -3.72 32.86
CA PHE A 52 -20.27 -3.83 31.60
C PHE A 52 -20.19 -5.26 31.04
N TRP A 53 -18.98 -5.79 30.85
CA TRP A 53 -18.78 -7.10 30.23
C TRP A 53 -19.25 -8.27 31.11
N LEU A 54 -19.33 -8.11 32.41
CA LEU A 54 -19.89 -9.12 33.33
C LEU A 54 -21.42 -9.16 33.27
N ASN A 55 -22.07 -8.03 32.99
CA ASN A 55 -23.53 -7.91 32.91
C ASN A 55 -24.05 -8.11 31.47
N GLU A 56 -23.19 -7.98 30.47
CA GLU A 56 -23.58 -8.11 29.07
C GLU A 56 -23.75 -9.57 28.63
N SER A 57 -24.90 -9.86 28.03
CA SER A 57 -25.18 -11.19 27.45
C SER A 57 -24.45 -11.30 26.12
N LYS A 58 -23.21 -11.77 26.09
CA LYS A 58 -22.37 -11.88 24.92
C LYS A 58 -22.25 -13.32 24.42
N PRO A 59 -22.16 -13.52 23.08
CA PRO A 59 -22.08 -14.84 22.46
C PRO A 59 -20.67 -15.45 22.45
N PHE A 60 -19.67 -14.81 23.05
CA PHE A 60 -18.26 -15.19 23.04
C PHE A 60 -17.59 -15.04 24.42
N ASP A 61 -16.50 -15.74 24.62
CA ASP A 61 -15.65 -15.63 25.78
C ASP A 61 -14.57 -14.57 25.57
N GLY A 62 -14.39 -13.66 26.51
CA GLY A 62 -13.45 -12.54 26.41
C GLY A 62 -14.13 -11.19 26.47
N ILE A 63 -13.34 -10.15 26.28
CA ILE A 63 -13.77 -8.75 26.29
C ILE A 63 -13.08 -7.95 25.19
N LEU A 64 -13.77 -6.93 24.70
CA LEU A 64 -13.21 -5.89 23.83
C LEU A 64 -13.03 -4.61 24.64
N ILE A 65 -11.86 -3.97 24.50
CA ILE A 65 -11.55 -2.71 25.16
C ILE A 65 -10.74 -1.83 24.21
N CYS A 66 -11.13 -0.57 24.06
CA CYS A 66 -10.44 0.44 23.30
C CYS A 66 -9.51 1.25 24.19
N VAL A 67 -8.29 1.45 23.74
CA VAL A 67 -7.29 2.33 24.35
C VAL A 67 -7.22 3.61 23.54
N CYS A 68 -7.63 4.73 24.13
CA CYS A 68 -7.55 6.05 23.53
C CYS A 68 -6.18 6.67 23.86
N TYR A 69 -5.33 6.81 22.84
CA TYR A 69 -4.01 7.42 22.99
C TYR A 69 -4.10 8.93 22.88
N ASN A 70 -3.18 9.65 23.53
CA ASN A 70 -3.11 11.12 23.46
C ASN A 70 -2.43 11.66 22.18
N LYS A 71 -1.92 10.78 21.32
CA LYS A 71 -1.34 11.10 20.01
C LYS A 71 -1.34 9.87 19.09
N ILE A 72 -0.86 10.03 17.85
CA ILE A 72 -0.55 8.90 16.98
C ILE A 72 0.69 8.19 17.55
N ALA A 73 0.49 7.05 18.20
CA ALA A 73 1.53 6.32 18.89
C ALA A 73 2.31 5.42 17.93
N ALA A 74 3.64 5.58 17.88
CA ALA A 74 4.53 4.63 17.23
C ALA A 74 4.41 3.24 17.88
N LYS A 75 4.66 2.17 17.12
CA LYS A 75 4.56 0.79 17.63
C LYS A 75 5.31 0.58 18.96
N SER A 76 6.50 1.16 19.08
CA SER A 76 7.34 1.07 20.30
C SER A 76 6.77 1.79 21.53
N ASN A 77 5.82 2.69 21.31
CA ASN A 77 5.21 3.52 22.35
C ASN A 77 3.77 3.07 22.71
N ARG A 78 3.34 1.94 22.14
CA ARG A 78 2.07 1.30 22.52
C ARG A 78 2.20 0.56 23.82
N ILE A 79 1.06 0.37 24.48
CA ILE A 79 1.04 -0.32 25.78
C ILE A 79 1.73 -1.68 25.71
N GLY A 80 2.52 -1.97 26.73
CA GLY A 80 3.28 -3.20 26.85
C GLY A 80 3.27 -3.82 28.25
N GLY A 81 2.80 -3.09 29.27
CA GLY A 81 2.62 -3.55 30.64
C GLY A 81 1.16 -3.80 30.98
N LEU A 82 0.26 -2.92 30.52
CA LEU A 82 -1.18 -3.07 30.67
C LEU A 82 -1.76 -3.92 29.54
N LEU A 83 -2.93 -4.50 29.74
CA LEU A 83 -3.69 -5.32 28.78
C LEU A 83 -2.84 -6.40 28.10
N ARG A 84 -1.91 -6.97 28.86
CA ARG A 84 -0.98 -7.98 28.38
C ARG A 84 -1.65 -9.34 28.48
N GLY A 85 -2.24 -9.80 27.36
CA GLY A 85 -2.69 -11.18 27.19
C GLY A 85 -1.52 -12.16 27.10
N LYS A 86 -1.79 -13.42 26.75
CA LYS A 86 -0.76 -14.45 26.57
C LYS A 86 0.32 -14.02 25.59
N ASP A 87 -0.08 -13.19 24.60
CA ASP A 87 0.84 -12.54 23.68
C ASP A 87 0.31 -11.14 23.34
N SER A 88 0.96 -10.08 23.85
CA SER A 88 0.47 -8.69 23.76
C SER A 88 0.25 -8.19 22.34
N ASN A 89 0.99 -8.70 21.36
CA ASN A 89 0.83 -8.31 19.96
C ASN A 89 -0.44 -8.92 19.33
N TYR A 90 -0.87 -10.10 19.78
CA TYR A 90 -2.05 -10.78 19.25
C TYR A 90 -3.36 -10.34 19.92
N ALA A 91 -3.29 -9.54 20.97
CA ALA A 91 -4.48 -8.97 21.61
C ALA A 91 -5.05 -7.79 20.81
N VAL A 92 -4.25 -7.13 19.97
CA VAL A 92 -4.71 -6.03 19.12
C VAL A 92 -5.56 -6.58 17.98
N VAL A 93 -6.82 -6.20 17.92
CA VAL A 93 -7.79 -6.65 16.91
C VAL A 93 -8.24 -5.53 15.99
N GLY A 94 -7.93 -4.26 16.28
CA GLY A 94 -8.24 -3.14 15.42
C GLY A 94 -7.51 -1.86 15.82
N ALA A 95 -7.40 -0.92 14.88
CA ALA A 95 -6.85 0.41 15.12
C ALA A 95 -7.56 1.44 14.22
N LYS A 96 -7.89 2.60 14.77
CA LYS A 96 -8.46 3.73 14.04
C LYS A 96 -7.88 5.03 14.58
N PHE A 97 -8.08 6.12 13.84
CA PHE A 97 -7.85 7.46 14.35
C PHE A 97 -9.13 8.03 14.97
N ASN A 98 -8.95 8.99 15.87
CA ASN A 98 -10.05 9.84 16.32
C ASN A 98 -10.56 10.72 15.16
N LYS A 99 -11.69 11.41 15.35
CA LYS A 99 -12.32 12.25 14.32
C LYS A 99 -11.36 13.27 13.68
N ASP A 100 -10.45 13.84 14.47
CA ASP A 100 -9.48 14.83 13.99
C ASP A 100 -8.20 14.22 13.42
N ARG A 101 -8.09 12.90 13.38
CA ARG A 101 -6.92 12.14 12.89
C ARG A 101 -5.60 12.49 13.58
N THR A 102 -5.66 12.91 14.83
CA THR A 102 -4.50 13.30 15.65
C THR A 102 -4.09 12.26 16.69
N LYS A 103 -4.98 11.32 17.00
CA LYS A 103 -4.82 10.33 18.06
C LYS A 103 -5.18 8.92 17.58
N HIS A 104 -4.46 7.90 18.05
CA HIS A 104 -4.85 6.50 17.88
C HIS A 104 -5.93 6.08 18.88
N ILE A 105 -6.83 5.22 18.44
CA ILE A 105 -7.72 4.39 19.23
C ILE A 105 -7.44 2.95 18.82
N ILE A 106 -6.98 2.11 19.74
CA ILE A 106 -6.58 0.73 19.44
C ILE A 106 -7.47 -0.21 20.24
N THR A 107 -8.11 -1.16 19.57
CA THR A 107 -9.02 -2.14 20.16
C THR A 107 -8.26 -3.43 20.47
N TYR A 108 -8.43 -3.91 21.71
CA TYR A 108 -7.86 -5.14 22.23
C TYR A 108 -8.95 -6.16 22.53
N PHE A 109 -8.66 -7.43 22.25
CA PHE A 109 -9.48 -8.56 22.66
C PHE A 109 -8.73 -9.39 23.71
N LEU A 110 -9.30 -9.57 24.89
CA LEU A 110 -8.63 -10.11 26.07
C LEU A 110 -9.55 -11.03 26.89
N ASP A 111 -8.92 -11.85 27.73
CA ASP A 111 -9.57 -12.52 28.85
C ASP A 111 -9.92 -11.54 29.99
N ILE A 112 -11.02 -11.78 30.69
CA ILE A 112 -11.39 -10.99 31.87
C ILE A 112 -10.31 -11.03 32.97
N ASN A 113 -9.57 -12.13 33.07
CA ASN A 113 -8.45 -12.26 33.99
C ASN A 113 -7.27 -11.31 33.65
N ASP A 114 -7.03 -11.04 32.41
CA ASP A 114 -5.98 -10.12 31.97
C ASP A 114 -6.38 -8.66 32.22
N LEU A 115 -7.68 -8.35 32.13
CA LEU A 115 -8.20 -7.05 32.56
C LEU A 115 -8.05 -6.89 34.12
N ASN A 116 -8.39 -7.91 34.91
CA ASN A 116 -8.22 -7.90 36.36
C ASN A 116 -6.74 -7.68 36.76
N LYS A 117 -5.79 -8.32 36.05
CA LYS A 117 -4.35 -8.07 36.27
C LYS A 117 -4.00 -6.61 35.99
N SER A 118 -4.54 -6.02 34.94
CA SER A 118 -4.28 -4.61 34.58
C SER A 118 -4.86 -3.64 35.61
N ILE A 119 -6.06 -3.89 36.10
CA ILE A 119 -6.67 -3.12 37.21
C ILE A 119 -5.78 -3.19 38.46
N SER A 120 -5.33 -4.39 38.84
CA SER A 120 -4.42 -4.56 39.98
C SER A 120 -3.06 -3.86 39.78
N LEU A 121 -2.55 -3.80 38.54
CA LEU A 121 -1.31 -3.08 38.24
C LEU A 121 -1.49 -1.57 38.37
N LEU A 122 -2.62 -1.02 37.93
CA LEU A 122 -2.94 0.40 38.12
C LEU A 122 -3.03 0.76 39.62
N ASP A 123 -3.72 -0.06 40.42
CA ASP A 123 -3.80 0.14 41.88
C ASP A 123 -2.42 0.16 42.53
N LYS A 124 -1.57 -0.85 42.25
CA LYS A 124 -0.21 -0.92 42.79
C LYS A 124 0.64 0.26 42.30
N THR A 125 0.50 0.70 41.05
CA THR A 125 1.20 1.85 40.50
C THR A 125 0.80 3.14 41.20
N LYS A 126 -0.50 3.32 41.48
CA LYS A 126 -1.03 4.45 42.28
C LYS A 126 -0.41 4.48 43.66
N ILE A 127 -0.39 3.35 44.37
CA ILE A 127 0.21 3.23 45.71
C ILE A 127 1.70 3.64 45.69
N VAL A 128 2.45 3.25 44.66
CA VAL A 128 3.85 3.64 44.52
C VAL A 128 3.98 5.15 44.28
N LEU A 129 3.14 5.73 43.39
CA LEU A 129 3.16 7.17 43.15
C LEU A 129 2.87 7.96 44.42
N ASP A 130 1.85 7.58 45.18
CA ASP A 130 1.45 8.27 46.41
C ASP A 130 2.54 8.16 47.50
N LYS A 131 3.08 6.96 47.73
CA LYS A 131 4.05 6.73 48.81
C LYS A 131 5.46 7.20 48.54
N VAL A 132 5.89 7.19 47.25
CA VAL A 132 7.32 7.38 46.89
C VAL A 132 7.52 8.65 46.11
N PHE A 133 6.57 9.05 45.25
CA PHE A 133 6.75 10.15 44.29
C PHE A 133 5.80 11.34 44.56
N SER A 134 5.22 11.45 45.77
CA SER A 134 4.27 12.55 46.13
C SER A 134 3.14 12.70 45.12
N GLY A 135 2.61 11.57 44.61
CA GLY A 135 1.47 11.51 43.72
C GLY A 135 1.73 11.81 42.27
N LYS A 136 2.97 12.06 41.82
CA LYS A 136 3.28 12.34 40.40
C LYS A 136 4.71 11.93 40.02
N ILE A 137 4.89 11.61 38.74
CA ILE A 137 6.19 11.34 38.14
C ILE A 137 6.27 11.99 36.75
N ASP A 138 7.36 12.73 36.50
CA ASP A 138 7.68 13.33 35.22
C ASP A 138 8.84 12.59 34.51
N GLN A 139 9.21 13.03 33.33
CA GLN A 139 10.24 12.39 32.53
C GLN A 139 11.63 12.49 33.19
N VAL A 140 11.92 13.58 33.93
CA VAL A 140 13.21 13.78 34.60
C VAL A 140 13.36 12.77 35.72
N THR A 141 12.37 12.66 36.58
CA THR A 141 12.29 11.69 37.67
C THR A 141 12.29 10.25 37.15
N PHE A 142 11.58 10.00 36.05
CA PHE A 142 11.52 8.68 35.41
C PHE A 142 12.89 8.22 34.86
N LYS A 143 13.71 9.13 34.38
CA LYS A 143 15.07 8.87 33.86
C LYS A 143 16.13 8.84 34.95
N ASP A 144 15.84 9.28 36.17
CA ASP A 144 16.76 9.21 37.29
C ASP A 144 16.94 7.76 37.78
N HIS A 145 17.87 7.07 37.13
CA HIS A 145 18.17 5.66 37.44
C HIS A 145 18.69 5.46 38.87
N LYS A 146 19.39 6.43 39.46
CA LYS A 146 19.94 6.29 40.83
C LYS A 146 18.82 6.30 41.86
N ASN A 147 17.93 7.25 41.76
CA ASN A 147 16.78 7.39 42.67
C ASN A 147 15.83 6.21 42.56
N ILE A 148 15.44 5.83 41.33
CA ILE A 148 14.55 4.70 41.10
C ILE A 148 15.16 3.36 41.55
N ASN A 149 16.48 3.19 41.46
CA ASN A 149 17.16 1.96 41.90
C ASN A 149 17.18 1.78 43.42
N SER A 150 17.06 2.86 44.19
CA SER A 150 17.07 2.82 45.66
C SER A 150 15.67 2.43 46.26
N ILE A 151 14.61 2.41 45.45
CA ILE A 151 13.25 2.13 45.90
C ILE A 151 13.05 0.63 46.11
N PRO A 152 12.49 0.19 47.29
CA PRO A 152 12.24 -1.21 47.59
C PRO A 152 10.92 -1.71 46.95
N PHE A 153 10.84 -1.81 45.64
CA PHE A 153 9.65 -2.19 44.87
C PHE A 153 9.00 -3.53 45.32
N LYS A 154 9.81 -4.50 45.81
CA LYS A 154 9.29 -5.77 46.30
C LYS A 154 8.27 -5.58 47.42
N GLY A 155 8.52 -4.65 48.34
CA GLY A 155 7.60 -4.30 49.43
C GLY A 155 6.34 -3.57 49.00
N LEU A 156 6.31 -3.06 47.75
CA LEU A 156 5.17 -2.34 47.19
C LEU A 156 4.34 -3.23 46.23
N GLY A 157 4.66 -4.52 46.11
CA GLY A 157 3.87 -5.51 45.38
C GLY A 157 3.97 -5.41 43.83
N ILE A 158 4.96 -4.65 43.31
CA ILE A 158 5.22 -4.51 41.88
C ILE A 158 6.75 -4.52 41.62
N SER A 159 7.20 -5.08 40.49
CA SER A 159 8.61 -5.01 40.15
C SER A 159 8.97 -3.64 39.53
N LYS A 160 10.22 -3.20 39.71
CA LYS A 160 10.73 -1.95 39.13
C LYS A 160 10.49 -1.88 37.61
N SER A 161 10.82 -2.96 36.87
CA SER A 161 10.65 -2.99 35.43
C SER A 161 9.19 -2.86 35.01
N LEU A 162 8.29 -3.52 35.73
CA LEU A 162 6.86 -3.46 35.46
C LEU A 162 6.27 -2.10 35.81
N PHE A 163 6.65 -1.51 36.96
CA PHE A 163 6.28 -0.14 37.31
C PHE A 163 6.68 0.85 36.21
N LYS A 164 7.95 0.81 35.77
CA LYS A 164 8.44 1.67 34.67
C LYS A 164 7.65 1.45 33.39
N GLN A 165 7.31 0.21 33.06
CA GLN A 165 6.52 -0.08 31.87
C GLN A 165 5.10 0.50 31.99
N VAL A 166 4.44 0.31 33.13
CA VAL A 166 3.07 0.82 33.35
C VAL A 166 3.05 2.36 33.37
N ILE A 167 4.02 3.03 33.98
CA ILE A 167 4.16 4.49 33.91
C ILE A 167 4.35 4.96 32.46
N ALA A 168 5.21 4.29 31.70
CA ALA A 168 5.39 4.59 30.29
C ALA A 168 4.05 4.43 29.51
N ASP A 169 3.34 3.33 29.71
CA ASP A 169 2.04 3.08 29.07
C ASP A 169 1.06 4.22 29.40
N ILE A 170 0.87 4.54 30.68
CA ILE A 170 -0.07 5.57 31.14
C ILE A 170 0.27 6.94 30.55
N SER A 171 1.55 7.27 30.36
CA SER A 171 1.96 8.54 29.78
C SER A 171 1.47 8.77 28.35
N TYR A 172 1.03 7.72 27.65
CA TYR A 172 0.47 7.76 26.30
C TYR A 172 -1.05 7.59 26.24
N ILE A 173 -1.71 7.28 27.36
CA ILE A 173 -3.13 6.94 27.40
C ILE A 173 -3.96 8.13 27.92
N ASP A 174 -5.01 8.50 27.19
CA ASP A 174 -6.03 9.46 27.67
C ASP A 174 -7.16 8.77 28.42
N ASP A 175 -7.69 7.66 27.86
CA ASP A 175 -8.85 6.97 28.43
C ASP A 175 -8.98 5.52 27.91
N PHE A 176 -9.92 4.77 28.49
CA PHE A 176 -10.41 3.48 28.02
C PHE A 176 -11.90 3.57 27.72
N GLU A 177 -12.35 2.89 26.66
CA GLU A 177 -13.77 2.88 26.26
C GLU A 177 -14.18 1.54 25.63
N ILE A 178 -15.49 1.36 25.46
CA ILE A 178 -16.07 0.28 24.64
C ILE A 178 -16.59 0.94 23.38
N GLU A 179 -16.24 0.38 22.25
CA GLU A 179 -16.69 0.88 20.96
C GLU A 179 -18.19 0.61 20.77
N ASN A 180 -18.92 1.62 20.36
CA ASN A 180 -20.34 1.53 20.05
C ASN A 180 -20.61 2.27 18.73
N PRO A 181 -20.27 1.66 17.58
CA PRO A 181 -20.51 2.29 16.29
C PRO A 181 -22.02 2.42 16.05
N SER A 182 -22.45 3.63 15.67
CA SER A 182 -23.77 3.86 15.11
C SER A 182 -23.73 3.56 13.61
N GLY A 183 -24.65 2.79 13.10
CA GLY A 183 -24.79 2.49 11.67
C GLY A 183 -26.23 2.60 11.21
N GLU A 184 -26.42 2.91 9.93
CA GLU A 184 -27.73 2.83 9.30
C GLU A 184 -28.04 1.37 8.98
N SER A 185 -29.31 0.97 9.15
CA SER A 185 -29.78 -0.37 8.82
C SER A 185 -30.03 -0.48 7.30
N VAL A 186 -28.94 -0.71 6.57
CA VAL A 186 -28.94 -0.94 5.12
C VAL A 186 -28.29 -2.29 4.80
N GLN A 187 -28.43 -2.74 3.58
CA GLN A 187 -27.67 -3.89 3.07
C GLN A 187 -26.19 -3.56 3.08
N SER A 188 -25.37 -4.33 3.83
CA SER A 188 -24.02 -3.91 4.17
C SER A 188 -23.01 -5.02 4.10
N ILE A 189 -21.78 -4.67 3.71
CA ILE A 189 -20.58 -5.46 3.89
C ILE A 189 -19.98 -5.06 5.24
N ILE A 190 -20.02 -5.98 6.20
CA ILE A 190 -19.57 -5.73 7.57
C ILE A 190 -18.32 -6.54 7.87
N THR A 191 -17.32 -5.93 8.48
CA THR A 191 -16.15 -6.63 9.01
C THR A 191 -16.19 -6.61 10.53
N LEU A 192 -16.07 -7.79 11.13
CA LEU A 192 -16.07 -7.99 12.58
C LEU A 192 -14.64 -8.01 13.12
N TYR A 193 -14.46 -7.64 14.37
CA TYR A 193 -13.19 -7.87 15.08
C TYR A 193 -12.90 -9.37 15.23
N ASP A 194 -11.63 -9.73 15.14
CA ASP A 194 -11.18 -11.13 15.32
C ASP A 194 -11.22 -11.52 16.82
N ILE A 195 -12.32 -12.10 17.25
CA ILE A 195 -12.50 -12.61 18.61
C ILE A 195 -12.16 -14.10 18.75
N LYS A 196 -11.42 -14.68 17.78
CA LYS A 196 -10.99 -16.09 17.77
C LYS A 196 -12.16 -17.09 17.79
N MET A 197 -13.29 -16.71 17.22
CA MET A 197 -14.48 -17.55 17.04
C MET A 197 -14.87 -17.59 15.57
N ASP A 198 -15.36 -18.74 15.12
CA ASP A 198 -15.92 -18.86 13.78
C ASP A 198 -17.12 -17.92 13.60
N THR A 199 -17.09 -17.11 12.55
CA THR A 199 -18.06 -16.04 12.29
C THR A 199 -19.48 -16.57 12.12
N LYS A 200 -19.65 -17.71 11.42
CA LYS A 200 -20.99 -18.29 11.24
C LYS A 200 -21.59 -18.75 12.57
N THR A 201 -20.76 -19.36 13.42
CA THR A 201 -21.16 -19.78 14.78
C THR A 201 -21.50 -18.58 15.66
N LEU A 202 -20.72 -17.49 15.58
CA LEU A 202 -20.97 -16.25 16.30
C LEU A 202 -22.30 -15.63 15.89
N LEU A 203 -22.55 -15.48 14.60
CA LEU A 203 -23.79 -14.89 14.07
C LEU A 203 -25.02 -15.73 14.43
N LYS A 204 -24.91 -17.05 14.38
CA LYS A 204 -25.99 -17.96 14.79
C LYS A 204 -26.36 -17.76 16.26
N LYS A 205 -25.38 -17.57 17.15
CA LYS A 205 -25.65 -17.26 18.57
C LYS A 205 -26.34 -15.91 18.78
N LEU A 206 -26.14 -14.96 17.87
CA LEU A 206 -26.85 -13.67 17.87
C LEU A 206 -28.27 -13.75 17.27
N GLY A 207 -28.63 -14.91 16.70
CA GLY A 207 -29.91 -15.11 16.00
C GLY A 207 -29.89 -14.66 14.54
N ILE A 208 -28.69 -14.54 13.97
CA ILE A 208 -28.46 -14.20 12.55
C ILE A 208 -28.05 -15.47 11.82
N ASP A 209 -28.92 -16.00 10.97
CA ASP A 209 -28.61 -17.15 10.12
C ASP A 209 -28.19 -16.65 8.73
N ILE A 210 -27.00 -17.04 8.27
CA ILE A 210 -26.45 -16.64 6.97
C ILE A 210 -25.92 -17.84 6.18
N LEU A 211 -26.04 -17.76 4.87
CA LEU A 211 -25.41 -18.72 3.99
C LEU A 211 -23.89 -18.52 3.96
N SER A 212 -23.13 -19.61 3.85
CA SER A 212 -21.66 -19.54 3.73
C SER A 212 -21.22 -18.74 2.49
N SER A 213 -22.07 -18.63 1.46
CA SER A 213 -21.84 -17.80 0.29
C SER A 213 -21.83 -16.30 0.60
N ARG A 214 -22.36 -15.86 1.73
CA ARG A 214 -22.36 -14.46 2.20
C ARG A 214 -21.17 -14.14 3.13
N ILE A 215 -20.25 -15.07 3.32
CA ILE A 215 -19.01 -14.90 4.09
C ILE A 215 -17.87 -14.81 3.09
N LEU A 216 -17.14 -13.70 3.09
CA LEU A 216 -16.01 -13.45 2.18
C LEU A 216 -14.71 -14.05 2.74
N ASP A 217 -14.51 -13.85 4.04
CA ASP A 217 -13.43 -14.40 4.86
C ASP A 217 -13.96 -14.62 6.28
N ASN A 218 -13.11 -15.04 7.23
CA ASN A 218 -13.56 -15.30 8.61
C ASN A 218 -14.07 -14.06 9.36
N GLN A 219 -14.07 -12.88 8.77
CA GLN A 219 -14.39 -11.62 9.45
C GLN A 219 -15.31 -10.71 8.64
N THR A 220 -15.32 -10.85 7.30
CA THR A 220 -16.10 -9.99 6.39
C THR A 220 -17.33 -10.73 5.88
N ILE A 221 -18.49 -10.18 6.10
CA ILE A 221 -19.80 -10.76 5.83
C ILE A 221 -20.69 -9.78 5.07
N PHE A 222 -21.64 -10.33 4.33
CA PHE A 222 -22.66 -9.58 3.65
C PHE A 222 -24.02 -9.84 4.31
N LEU A 223 -24.62 -8.79 4.88
CA LEU A 223 -25.90 -8.85 5.60
C LEU A 223 -26.97 -8.06 4.87
N ASP A 224 -28.18 -8.56 4.89
CA ASP A 224 -29.35 -7.78 4.50
C ASP A 224 -29.73 -6.76 5.61
N LYS A 225 -30.71 -5.90 5.30
CA LYS A 225 -31.13 -4.83 6.20
C LYS A 225 -31.52 -5.34 7.58
N ASN A 226 -32.31 -6.40 7.67
CA ASN A 226 -32.82 -6.93 8.95
C ASN A 226 -31.69 -7.58 9.76
N GLN A 227 -30.82 -8.32 9.08
CA GLN A 227 -29.65 -8.95 9.71
C GLN A 227 -28.67 -7.90 10.23
N SER A 228 -28.42 -6.82 9.47
CA SER A 228 -27.60 -5.69 9.89
C SER A 228 -28.18 -5.01 11.14
N GLU A 229 -29.50 -4.75 11.16
CA GLU A 229 -30.20 -4.17 12.30
C GLU A 229 -30.04 -5.00 13.58
N ILE A 230 -30.19 -6.33 13.47
CA ILE A 230 -29.96 -7.25 14.61
C ILE A 230 -28.55 -7.12 15.14
N LEU A 231 -27.55 -7.08 14.27
CA LEU A 231 -26.12 -6.98 14.65
C LEU A 231 -25.81 -5.64 15.33
N PHE A 232 -26.25 -4.52 14.74
CA PHE A 232 -26.08 -3.18 15.32
C PHE A 232 -26.80 -3.00 16.66
N THR A 233 -27.92 -3.69 16.85
CA THR A 233 -28.68 -3.61 18.11
C THR A 233 -28.09 -4.51 19.20
N LYS A 234 -27.72 -5.76 18.85
CA LYS A 234 -27.31 -6.75 19.87
C LYS A 234 -25.83 -6.76 20.17
N ALA A 235 -24.98 -6.44 19.20
CA ALA A 235 -23.54 -6.57 19.34
C ALA A 235 -22.76 -5.52 18.52
N PRO A 236 -23.04 -4.21 18.67
CA PRO A 236 -22.35 -3.16 17.90
C PRO A 236 -20.84 -3.16 18.15
N TYR A 237 -20.42 -3.52 19.35
CA TYR A 237 -19.01 -3.61 19.76
C TYR A 237 -18.17 -4.64 18.96
N LEU A 238 -18.80 -5.54 18.21
CA LEU A 238 -18.12 -6.49 17.32
C LEU A 238 -17.76 -5.88 15.96
N ILE A 239 -18.36 -4.77 15.58
CA ILE A 239 -18.24 -4.19 14.26
C ILE A 239 -16.96 -3.35 14.18
N SER A 240 -15.99 -3.83 13.44
CA SER A 240 -14.79 -3.06 13.11
C SER A 240 -15.09 -2.00 12.06
N MET A 241 -15.87 -2.36 11.03
CA MET A 241 -16.35 -1.45 9.99
C MET A 241 -17.61 -1.99 9.30
N ALA A 242 -18.38 -1.07 8.73
CA ALA A 242 -19.53 -1.38 7.88
C ALA A 242 -19.55 -0.44 6.67
N THR A 243 -19.79 -0.98 5.48
CA THR A 243 -19.94 -0.24 4.22
C THR A 243 -21.19 -0.72 3.49
N ALA A 244 -21.87 0.17 2.80
CA ALA A 244 -22.96 -0.23 1.91
C ALA A 244 -22.41 -1.07 0.74
N ASP A 245 -23.19 -2.04 0.26
CA ASP A 245 -22.86 -2.77 -0.95
C ASP A 245 -23.02 -1.83 -2.17
N LEU A 246 -21.98 -1.77 -2.99
CA LEU A 246 -21.93 -0.86 -4.12
C LEU A 246 -22.74 -1.40 -5.29
N SER A 247 -23.61 -0.58 -5.87
CA SER A 247 -24.50 -0.95 -6.96
C SER A 247 -24.43 -0.02 -8.17
N GLN A 248 -23.64 1.05 -8.10
CA GLN A 248 -23.51 2.03 -9.18
C GLN A 248 -22.05 2.32 -9.52
N LEU A 249 -21.75 2.39 -10.81
CA LEU A 249 -20.46 2.78 -11.34
C LEU A 249 -20.32 4.31 -11.37
N SER A 250 -19.08 4.79 -11.26
CA SER A 250 -18.80 6.20 -11.46
C SER A 250 -19.05 6.62 -12.91
N PRO A 251 -19.58 7.82 -13.17
CA PRO A 251 -19.96 8.25 -14.52
C PRO A 251 -18.74 8.57 -15.37
N GLU A 252 -18.92 8.44 -16.68
CA GLU A 252 -17.90 8.73 -17.69
C GLU A 252 -18.51 9.44 -18.89
N ASP A 253 -17.69 10.22 -19.59
CA ASP A 253 -18.09 10.90 -20.81
C ASP A 253 -17.92 9.98 -22.02
N PHE A 254 -19.04 9.69 -22.72
CA PHE A 254 -19.09 8.99 -24.00
C PHE A 254 -19.74 9.89 -25.05
N ILE A 255 -18.97 10.30 -26.04
CA ILE A 255 -19.45 11.04 -27.21
C ILE A 255 -19.34 10.15 -28.44
N GLN A 256 -20.49 9.67 -28.95
CA GLN A 256 -20.53 8.81 -30.12
C GLN A 256 -20.03 9.54 -31.38
N GLN A 257 -19.21 8.85 -32.18
CA GLN A 257 -18.87 9.24 -33.53
C GLN A 257 -19.17 8.07 -34.46
N HIS A 258 -20.23 8.16 -35.23
CA HIS A 258 -20.57 7.16 -36.24
C HIS A 258 -19.62 7.25 -37.45
N LYS A 259 -18.47 6.57 -37.38
CA LYS A 259 -17.68 6.21 -38.54
C LYS A 259 -17.43 4.71 -38.50
N GLN A 260 -18.22 3.96 -39.27
CA GLN A 260 -17.92 2.58 -39.58
C GLN A 260 -16.73 2.56 -40.55
N ASN A 261 -15.50 2.61 -40.05
CA ASN A 261 -14.36 2.14 -40.81
C ASN A 261 -14.12 0.68 -40.40
N LEU A 262 -14.40 -0.25 -41.30
CA LEU A 262 -13.97 -1.64 -41.18
C LEU A 262 -12.43 -1.62 -41.13
N GLN A 263 -11.90 -1.67 -39.95
CA GLN A 263 -10.47 -1.64 -39.72
C GLN A 263 -10.01 -3.10 -39.60
N HIS A 264 -9.01 -3.47 -40.38
CA HIS A 264 -8.36 -4.77 -40.30
C HIS A 264 -7.07 -4.61 -39.53
N ILE A 265 -6.85 -5.43 -38.52
CA ILE A 265 -5.57 -5.57 -37.81
C ILE A 265 -5.06 -7.00 -38.01
N PRO A 266 -3.72 -7.22 -37.98
CA PRO A 266 -3.15 -8.57 -38.05
C PRO A 266 -3.78 -9.50 -36.99
N GLU A 267 -3.84 -10.80 -37.28
CA GLU A 267 -4.23 -11.81 -36.30
C GLU A 267 -3.24 -11.86 -35.12
N PRO A 268 -3.72 -12.14 -33.90
CA PRO A 268 -2.85 -12.32 -32.76
C PRO A 268 -1.97 -13.56 -32.91
N THR A 269 -0.74 -13.46 -32.39
CA THR A 269 0.21 -14.57 -32.39
C THR A 269 0.63 -14.90 -30.94
N ILE A 270 1.84 -14.56 -30.55
CA ILE A 270 2.40 -14.85 -29.21
C ILE A 270 2.32 -13.65 -28.26
N GLU A 271 1.67 -12.58 -28.64
CA GLU A 271 1.61 -11.38 -27.80
C GLU A 271 1.12 -11.70 -26.39
N PRO A 272 1.65 -11.00 -25.37
CA PRO A 272 1.21 -11.21 -23.99
C PRO A 272 -0.28 -10.91 -23.80
N THR A 273 -0.87 -11.57 -22.83
CA THR A 273 -2.29 -11.41 -22.49
C THR A 273 -2.45 -10.55 -21.24
N ILE A 274 -3.26 -9.50 -21.35
CA ILE A 274 -3.69 -8.68 -20.20
C ILE A 274 -5.12 -9.10 -19.82
N GLY A 275 -5.35 -9.34 -18.52
CA GLY A 275 -6.68 -9.61 -18.00
C GLY A 275 -7.49 -8.31 -17.86
N VAL A 276 -8.74 -8.36 -18.26
CA VAL A 276 -9.69 -7.25 -18.09
C VAL A 276 -10.89 -7.74 -17.28
N ILE A 277 -11.22 -7.04 -16.21
CA ILE A 277 -12.41 -7.28 -15.40
C ILE A 277 -13.24 -6.02 -15.45
N ASP A 278 -14.38 -6.08 -16.18
CA ASP A 278 -15.15 -4.90 -16.55
C ASP A 278 -16.63 -5.22 -16.80
N THR A 279 -17.37 -4.33 -17.46
CA THR A 279 -18.68 -4.60 -18.05
C THR A 279 -18.55 -5.55 -19.22
N LEU A 280 -19.62 -5.80 -19.98
CA LEU A 280 -19.63 -6.78 -21.04
C LEU A 280 -18.77 -6.34 -22.24
N PHE A 281 -18.37 -7.31 -23.09
CA PHE A 281 -17.60 -7.09 -24.31
C PHE A 281 -18.43 -7.48 -25.55
N ASP A 282 -18.39 -6.68 -26.62
CA ASP A 282 -19.06 -6.97 -27.88
C ASP A 282 -18.13 -7.67 -28.86
N GLU A 283 -18.36 -8.95 -29.10
CA GLU A 283 -17.53 -9.78 -30.01
C GLU A 283 -17.67 -9.43 -31.51
N ARG A 284 -18.53 -8.47 -31.88
CA ARG A 284 -18.70 -8.05 -33.29
C ARG A 284 -17.73 -6.96 -33.73
N VAL A 285 -16.86 -6.47 -32.83
CA VAL A 285 -15.88 -5.44 -33.13
C VAL A 285 -14.70 -5.99 -33.96
N TYR A 286 -14.01 -5.11 -34.70
CA TYR A 286 -12.94 -5.47 -35.64
C TYR A 286 -11.74 -6.17 -35.02
N PHE A 287 -11.52 -6.05 -33.71
CA PHE A 287 -10.42 -6.64 -32.97
C PHE A 287 -10.83 -7.83 -32.10
N SER A 288 -12.01 -8.39 -32.32
CA SER A 288 -12.55 -9.48 -31.49
C SER A 288 -11.62 -10.70 -31.41
N ASN A 289 -10.88 -11.02 -32.49
CA ASN A 289 -9.92 -12.14 -32.49
C ASN A 289 -8.75 -11.96 -31.49
N TRP A 290 -8.53 -10.74 -31.00
CA TRP A 290 -7.57 -10.42 -29.94
C TRP A 290 -8.11 -10.59 -28.53
N VAL A 291 -9.39 -10.91 -28.37
CA VAL A 291 -10.10 -10.94 -27.08
C VAL A 291 -10.74 -12.30 -26.85
N GLU A 292 -10.25 -12.99 -25.83
CA GLU A 292 -10.92 -14.17 -25.25
C GLU A 292 -11.96 -13.66 -24.25
N TYR A 293 -13.25 -13.80 -24.58
CA TYR A 293 -14.33 -13.23 -23.77
C TYR A 293 -15.02 -14.28 -22.90
N HIS A 294 -15.23 -13.94 -21.63
CA HIS A 294 -15.95 -14.73 -20.64
C HIS A 294 -17.04 -13.88 -19.97
N GLU A 295 -18.29 -14.21 -20.22
CA GLU A 295 -19.41 -13.57 -19.55
C GLU A 295 -19.66 -14.23 -18.19
N MET A 296 -19.57 -13.44 -17.11
CA MET A 296 -19.75 -13.87 -15.72
C MET A 296 -21.10 -13.40 -15.15
N VAL A 297 -21.85 -12.59 -15.88
CA VAL A 297 -23.16 -12.08 -15.46
C VAL A 297 -24.19 -13.19 -15.59
N ASN A 298 -25.11 -13.29 -14.60
CA ASN A 298 -26.17 -14.28 -14.63
C ASN A 298 -27.09 -14.06 -15.86
N ALA A 299 -27.38 -15.13 -16.61
CA ALA A 299 -28.17 -15.10 -17.83
C ALA A 299 -29.59 -14.49 -17.64
N ASN A 300 -30.13 -14.51 -16.43
CA ASN A 300 -31.44 -13.93 -16.11
C ASN A 300 -31.42 -12.41 -15.91
N ILE A 301 -30.24 -11.78 -15.85
CA ILE A 301 -30.14 -10.31 -15.72
C ILE A 301 -30.34 -9.70 -17.11
N PRO A 302 -31.33 -8.78 -17.29
CA PRO A 302 -31.53 -8.08 -18.55
C PRO A 302 -30.29 -7.28 -18.94
N LYS A 303 -29.91 -7.38 -20.21
CA LYS A 303 -28.75 -6.67 -20.78
C LYS A 303 -29.24 -5.67 -21.82
N THR A 304 -28.55 -4.53 -21.86
CA THR A 304 -28.80 -3.47 -22.85
C THR A 304 -27.57 -3.27 -23.72
N PRO A 305 -27.66 -2.66 -24.90
CA PRO A 305 -26.48 -2.32 -25.70
C PRO A 305 -25.46 -1.45 -24.98
N ASN A 306 -25.86 -0.65 -23.99
CA ASN A 306 -24.97 0.20 -23.21
C ASN A 306 -24.06 -0.60 -22.29
N ASP A 307 -24.45 -1.79 -21.85
CA ASP A 307 -23.68 -2.65 -20.97
C ASP A 307 -22.40 -3.20 -21.64
N TYR A 308 -22.31 -3.14 -22.96
CA TYR A 308 -21.16 -3.58 -23.77
C TYR A 308 -20.20 -2.45 -24.12
N ARG A 309 -20.55 -1.18 -23.88
CA ARG A 309 -19.78 -0.03 -24.36
C ARG A 309 -18.45 0.12 -23.61
N HIS A 310 -18.51 0.13 -22.28
CA HIS A 310 -17.36 0.43 -21.46
C HIS A 310 -16.27 -0.67 -21.56
N GLY A 311 -16.62 -1.93 -21.35
CA GLY A 311 -15.68 -3.06 -21.43
C GLY A 311 -15.05 -3.20 -22.83
N THR A 312 -15.85 -2.96 -23.90
CA THR A 312 -15.33 -2.96 -25.28
C THR A 312 -14.34 -1.81 -25.49
N ALA A 313 -14.64 -0.61 -25.00
CA ALA A 313 -13.76 0.55 -25.09
C ALA A 313 -12.42 0.32 -24.38
N ILE A 314 -12.45 -0.24 -23.16
CA ILE A 314 -11.24 -0.59 -22.40
C ILE A 314 -10.37 -1.59 -23.17
N SER A 315 -10.98 -2.67 -23.66
CA SER A 315 -10.27 -3.69 -24.46
C SER A 315 -9.67 -3.11 -25.73
N SER A 316 -10.34 -2.15 -26.39
CA SER A 316 -9.83 -1.49 -27.60
C SER A 316 -8.55 -0.70 -27.33
N ILE A 317 -8.41 -0.06 -26.16
CA ILE A 317 -7.18 0.66 -25.79
C ILE A 317 -6.03 -0.33 -25.59
N ILE A 318 -6.27 -1.45 -24.95
CA ILE A 318 -5.24 -2.48 -24.70
C ILE A 318 -4.76 -3.07 -26.03
N VAL A 319 -5.67 -3.45 -26.91
CA VAL A 319 -5.34 -4.10 -28.21
C VAL A 319 -4.72 -3.11 -29.19
N ASP A 320 -5.37 -1.96 -29.40
CA ASP A 320 -5.09 -1.10 -30.58
C ASP A 320 -5.07 0.41 -30.25
N GLY A 321 -4.95 0.74 -28.96
CA GLY A 321 -4.96 2.14 -28.47
C GLY A 321 -4.01 3.08 -29.21
N PRO A 322 -2.73 2.72 -29.48
CA PRO A 322 -1.79 3.56 -30.23
C PRO A 322 -2.26 3.95 -31.61
N ARG A 323 -2.93 3.07 -32.34
CA ARG A 323 -3.46 3.38 -33.66
C ARG A 323 -4.67 4.31 -33.61
N LEU A 324 -5.56 4.10 -32.62
CA LEU A 324 -6.71 4.98 -32.38
C LEU A 324 -6.26 6.35 -31.87
N ASN A 325 -5.13 6.41 -31.15
CA ASN A 325 -4.58 7.61 -30.53
C ASN A 325 -3.08 7.76 -30.84
N PRO A 326 -2.68 8.17 -32.07
CA PRO A 326 -1.26 8.25 -32.47
C PRO A 326 -0.40 9.15 -31.58
N TRP A 327 -0.99 10.15 -30.91
CA TRP A 327 -0.30 11.01 -29.98
C TRP A 327 0.06 10.33 -28.64
N LEU A 328 -0.55 9.16 -28.34
CA LEU A 328 -0.29 8.30 -27.19
C LEU A 328 0.42 7.00 -27.60
N ASP A 329 0.99 6.92 -28.79
CA ASP A 329 1.76 5.75 -29.18
C ASP A 329 2.88 5.49 -28.16
N ASP A 330 2.71 4.42 -27.38
CA ASP A 330 3.59 4.07 -26.27
C ASP A 330 4.82 3.24 -26.67
N GLY A 331 4.83 2.70 -27.89
CA GLY A 331 5.89 1.82 -28.38
C GLY A 331 5.88 0.41 -27.78
N CYS A 332 4.80 0.02 -27.02
CA CYS A 332 4.71 -1.29 -26.39
C CYS A 332 4.22 -2.41 -27.33
N GLY A 333 3.81 -2.09 -28.57
CA GLY A 333 3.21 -3.07 -29.48
C GLY A 333 1.74 -3.35 -29.16
N LYS A 334 1.28 -4.56 -29.48
CA LYS A 334 -0.10 -5.02 -29.23
C LYS A 334 -0.13 -6.05 -28.11
N PHE A 335 -1.31 -6.23 -27.50
CA PHE A 335 -1.53 -7.22 -26.43
C PHE A 335 -2.84 -7.94 -26.68
N LYS A 336 -2.89 -9.23 -26.37
CA LYS A 336 -4.14 -9.98 -26.26
C LYS A 336 -4.88 -9.59 -24.99
N VAL A 337 -6.18 -9.79 -25.00
CA VAL A 337 -7.04 -9.54 -23.83
C VAL A 337 -7.76 -10.82 -23.47
N ARG A 338 -7.78 -11.17 -22.18
CA ARG A 338 -8.78 -12.09 -21.63
C ARG A 338 -9.77 -11.27 -20.82
N HIS A 339 -10.99 -11.10 -21.35
CA HIS A 339 -11.99 -10.19 -20.82
C HIS A 339 -13.05 -10.96 -20.03
N PHE A 340 -13.28 -10.54 -18.80
CA PHE A 340 -14.33 -11.06 -17.93
C PHE A 340 -15.40 -9.99 -17.72
N GLY A 341 -16.60 -10.18 -18.31
CA GLY A 341 -17.74 -9.31 -18.13
C GLY A 341 -18.46 -9.65 -16.82
N VAL A 342 -18.20 -8.87 -15.75
CA VAL A 342 -18.72 -9.15 -14.40
C VAL A 342 -19.87 -8.23 -13.98
N ALA A 343 -20.12 -7.14 -14.71
CA ALA A 343 -21.11 -6.12 -14.36
C ALA A 343 -21.96 -5.70 -15.54
N VAL A 344 -23.21 -5.34 -15.26
CA VAL A 344 -24.10 -4.59 -16.13
C VAL A 344 -24.44 -3.27 -15.46
N GLY A 345 -24.60 -2.19 -16.24
CA GLY A 345 -24.50 -0.78 -15.78
C GLY A 345 -25.26 -0.36 -14.54
N SER A 346 -26.35 -1.01 -14.17
CA SER A 346 -27.19 -0.58 -13.04
C SER A 346 -27.57 -1.67 -12.04
N GLN A 347 -27.12 -2.91 -12.23
CA GLN A 347 -27.54 -4.05 -11.39
C GLN A 347 -26.36 -4.96 -11.10
N PHE A 348 -25.49 -4.55 -10.19
CA PHE A 348 -24.45 -5.42 -9.68
C PHE A 348 -24.31 -5.29 -8.17
N SER A 349 -23.67 -6.28 -7.54
CA SER A 349 -23.24 -6.25 -6.16
C SER A 349 -21.74 -6.32 -6.14
N SER A 350 -21.08 -5.36 -5.52
CA SER A 350 -19.62 -5.37 -5.37
C SER A 350 -19.14 -6.61 -4.61
N PHE A 351 -19.93 -7.08 -3.66
CA PHE A 351 -19.67 -8.34 -2.97
C PHE A 351 -19.60 -9.55 -3.91
N THR A 352 -20.51 -9.62 -4.88
CA THR A 352 -20.51 -10.68 -5.92
C THR A 352 -19.28 -10.55 -6.82
N ILE A 353 -18.96 -9.35 -7.26
CA ILE A 353 -17.80 -9.07 -8.12
C ILE A 353 -16.49 -9.49 -7.41
N ILE A 354 -16.32 -9.16 -6.14
CA ILE A 354 -15.13 -9.55 -5.36
C ILE A 354 -14.95 -11.09 -5.36
N LYS A 355 -16.05 -11.85 -5.20
CA LYS A 355 -16.00 -13.31 -5.24
C LYS A 355 -15.60 -13.83 -6.62
N GLN A 356 -16.18 -13.24 -7.67
CA GLN A 356 -15.81 -13.58 -9.04
C GLN A 356 -14.36 -13.28 -9.34
N ILE A 357 -13.82 -12.13 -8.87
CA ILE A 357 -12.40 -11.79 -9.03
C ILE A 357 -11.49 -12.88 -8.42
N LYS A 358 -11.79 -13.34 -7.20
CA LYS A 358 -11.03 -14.45 -6.57
C LYS A 358 -11.03 -15.70 -7.44
N GLU A 359 -12.17 -16.07 -7.99
CA GLU A 359 -12.30 -17.26 -8.86
C GLU A 359 -11.59 -17.07 -10.21
N ILE A 360 -11.71 -15.90 -10.83
CA ILE A 360 -11.06 -15.53 -12.09
C ILE A 360 -9.55 -15.66 -11.94
N ILE A 361 -8.95 -15.00 -10.93
CA ILE A 361 -7.50 -15.03 -10.72
C ILE A 361 -7.00 -16.44 -10.40
N ALA A 362 -7.74 -17.21 -9.59
CA ALA A 362 -7.35 -18.58 -9.25
C ALA A 362 -7.29 -19.51 -10.48
N LYS A 363 -8.12 -19.26 -11.49
CA LYS A 363 -8.18 -20.05 -12.73
C LYS A 363 -7.26 -19.54 -13.85
N ASN A 364 -6.75 -18.31 -13.76
CA ASN A 364 -5.99 -17.64 -14.83
C ASN A 364 -4.61 -17.20 -14.31
N LYS A 365 -3.81 -18.14 -13.80
CA LYS A 365 -2.48 -17.88 -13.22
C LYS A 365 -1.40 -17.50 -14.24
N ASP A 366 -1.68 -17.71 -15.51
CA ASP A 366 -0.85 -17.31 -16.65
C ASP A 366 -0.82 -15.80 -16.86
N ILE A 367 -1.85 -15.08 -16.41
CA ILE A 367 -1.97 -13.63 -16.57
C ILE A 367 -1.40 -12.93 -15.34
N LYS A 368 -0.41 -12.06 -15.55
CA LYS A 368 0.25 -11.31 -14.47
C LYS A 368 -0.31 -9.89 -14.30
N VAL A 369 -0.80 -9.26 -15.36
CA VAL A 369 -1.31 -7.89 -15.34
C VAL A 369 -2.82 -7.86 -15.57
N TRP A 370 -3.54 -7.20 -14.67
CA TRP A 370 -4.99 -7.12 -14.70
C TRP A 370 -5.48 -5.68 -14.65
N ASN A 371 -6.32 -5.29 -15.59
CA ASN A 371 -6.98 -3.98 -15.59
C ASN A 371 -8.36 -4.08 -14.96
N ILE A 372 -8.65 -3.23 -13.98
CA ILE A 372 -9.97 -3.07 -13.35
C ILE A 372 -10.36 -1.60 -13.46
N SER A 373 -11.29 -1.29 -14.37
CA SER A 373 -11.79 0.06 -14.55
C SER A 373 -13.17 0.29 -13.93
N LEU A 374 -13.62 -0.65 -13.11
CA LEU A 374 -14.84 -0.54 -12.32
C LEU A 374 -14.57 0.23 -11.03
N GLY A 375 -15.22 1.35 -10.84
CA GLY A 375 -15.06 2.19 -9.65
C GLY A 375 -16.39 2.67 -9.08
N SER A 376 -16.43 2.83 -7.76
CA SER A 376 -17.60 3.31 -7.03
C SER A 376 -17.76 4.82 -7.09
N ASP A 377 -18.98 5.30 -6.99
CA ASP A 377 -19.31 6.69 -6.74
C ASP A 377 -19.13 7.12 -5.27
N GLN A 378 -19.08 6.15 -4.32
CA GLN A 378 -18.86 6.43 -2.91
C GLN A 378 -17.41 6.72 -2.59
N GLU A 379 -17.17 7.66 -1.68
CA GLU A 379 -15.83 8.00 -1.21
C GLU A 379 -15.28 6.96 -0.24
N VAL A 380 -13.95 6.73 -0.32
CA VAL A 380 -13.25 5.84 0.61
C VAL A 380 -13.24 6.40 2.03
N ASN A 381 -13.17 5.51 3.02
CA ASN A 381 -13.17 5.87 4.43
C ASN A 381 -11.78 6.31 4.91
N ASP A 382 -11.76 7.12 5.98
CA ASP A 382 -10.51 7.62 6.58
C ASP A 382 -9.83 6.63 7.53
N ASN A 383 -10.55 5.65 8.03
CA ASN A 383 -10.10 4.73 9.07
C ASN A 383 -9.93 3.28 8.62
N PHE A 384 -10.40 2.93 7.42
CA PHE A 384 -10.29 1.56 6.90
C PHE A 384 -10.29 1.49 5.37
N ILE A 385 -9.75 0.41 4.86
CA ILE A 385 -9.74 0.06 3.44
C ILE A 385 -11.06 -0.62 3.06
N SER A 386 -11.57 -0.37 1.87
CA SER A 386 -12.79 -1.01 1.35
C SER A 386 -12.63 -2.54 1.25
N ALA A 387 -13.74 -3.26 1.23
CA ALA A 387 -13.74 -4.71 1.11
C ALA A 387 -13.11 -5.15 -0.21
N GLU A 388 -13.48 -4.44 -1.27
CA GLU A 388 -12.99 -4.65 -2.63
C GLU A 388 -11.47 -4.52 -2.69
N ALA A 389 -10.94 -3.39 -2.24
CA ALA A 389 -9.51 -3.12 -2.23
C ALA A 389 -8.74 -4.14 -1.37
N SER A 390 -9.27 -4.52 -0.22
CA SER A 390 -8.60 -5.48 0.67
C SER A 390 -8.47 -6.87 0.05
N VAL A 391 -9.45 -7.29 -0.75
CA VAL A 391 -9.38 -8.55 -1.49
C VAL A 391 -8.34 -8.48 -2.62
N LEU A 392 -8.29 -7.36 -3.34
CA LEU A 392 -7.26 -7.16 -4.37
C LEU A 392 -5.85 -7.15 -3.75
N ASP A 393 -5.69 -6.54 -2.57
CA ASP A 393 -4.41 -6.54 -1.85
C ASP A 393 -4.01 -7.94 -1.39
N GLN A 394 -4.97 -8.74 -0.89
CA GLN A 394 -4.74 -10.13 -0.52
C GLN A 394 -4.34 -10.98 -1.72
N ILE A 395 -5.07 -10.86 -2.84
CA ILE A 395 -4.77 -11.61 -4.07
C ILE A 395 -3.35 -11.31 -4.54
N GLN A 396 -2.94 -10.04 -4.55
CA GLN A 396 -1.61 -9.61 -4.97
C GLN A 396 -0.51 -10.06 -4.00
N TYR A 397 -0.82 -10.20 -2.73
CA TYR A 397 0.13 -10.78 -1.76
C TYR A 397 0.32 -12.29 -2.00
N GLU A 398 -0.76 -13.02 -2.28
CA GLU A 398 -0.76 -14.47 -2.42
C GLU A 398 -0.35 -14.96 -3.82
N ASN A 399 -0.51 -14.13 -4.85
CA ASN A 399 -0.25 -14.48 -6.25
C ASN A 399 0.71 -13.47 -6.91
N ASP A 400 1.40 -13.92 -7.96
CA ASP A 400 2.32 -13.07 -8.73
C ASP A 400 1.58 -12.24 -9.79
N VAL A 401 0.64 -11.41 -9.35
CA VAL A 401 -0.17 -10.55 -10.20
C VAL A 401 -0.13 -9.10 -9.72
N ILE A 402 -0.41 -8.16 -10.63
CA ILE A 402 -0.60 -6.74 -10.33
C ILE A 402 -1.90 -6.25 -10.95
N PHE A 403 -2.72 -5.55 -10.15
CA PHE A 403 -3.90 -4.86 -10.64
C PHE A 403 -3.59 -3.41 -10.99
N VAL A 404 -4.12 -2.95 -12.12
CA VAL A 404 -4.15 -1.55 -12.53
C VAL A 404 -5.57 -1.07 -12.36
N ILE A 405 -5.78 -0.06 -11.53
CA ILE A 405 -7.10 0.39 -11.09
C ILE A 405 -7.30 1.86 -11.46
N ALA A 406 -8.47 2.19 -11.99
CA ALA A 406 -8.85 3.56 -12.25
C ALA A 406 -9.10 4.36 -10.94
N GLY A 407 -8.67 5.63 -10.91
CA GLY A 407 -8.77 6.52 -9.74
C GLY A 407 -10.16 7.06 -9.41
N THR A 408 -11.19 6.64 -10.16
CA THR A 408 -12.61 7.02 -10.08
C THR A 408 -12.93 8.46 -10.48
N ASN A 409 -14.14 8.68 -10.99
CA ASN A 409 -14.61 9.97 -11.50
C ASN A 409 -15.61 10.62 -10.54
N LYS A 410 -15.67 11.95 -10.53
CA LYS A 410 -16.66 12.70 -9.78
C LYS A 410 -18.05 12.55 -10.39
N THR A 411 -19.04 12.26 -9.55
CA THR A 411 -20.47 12.30 -9.94
C THR A 411 -21.06 13.70 -9.78
N ASN A 412 -20.54 14.46 -8.82
CA ASN A 412 -20.94 15.82 -8.53
C ASN A 412 -19.80 16.58 -7.81
N GLU A 413 -19.95 17.87 -7.59
CA GLU A 413 -18.91 18.72 -6.97
C GLU A 413 -18.64 18.39 -5.50
N ASN A 414 -19.56 17.74 -4.80
CA ASN A 414 -19.40 17.38 -3.39
C ASN A 414 -18.50 16.15 -3.20
N ILE A 415 -18.40 15.29 -4.22
CA ILE A 415 -17.57 14.07 -4.17
C ILE A 415 -16.17 14.41 -4.66
N ASN A 416 -15.20 14.40 -3.74
CA ASN A 416 -13.83 14.81 -4.03
C ASN A 416 -12.80 13.71 -3.85
N ARG A 417 -13.06 12.71 -2.99
CA ARG A 417 -12.10 11.65 -2.69
C ARG A 417 -12.31 10.44 -3.61
N ILE A 418 -11.22 9.71 -3.86
CA ILE A 418 -11.27 8.46 -4.64
C ILE A 418 -12.29 7.49 -4.04
N GLY A 419 -12.85 6.64 -4.89
CA GLY A 419 -13.82 5.60 -4.52
C GLY A 419 -13.20 4.21 -4.50
N SER A 420 -13.91 3.23 -3.90
CA SER A 420 -13.53 1.82 -3.97
C SER A 420 -13.51 1.35 -5.44
N PRO A 421 -12.54 0.48 -5.84
CA PRO A 421 -11.44 -0.10 -5.08
C PRO A 421 -10.11 0.67 -5.23
N ALA A 422 -10.13 1.97 -5.58
CA ALA A 422 -8.92 2.77 -5.76
C ALA A 422 -8.13 3.03 -4.46
N ASP A 423 -8.61 2.54 -3.33
CA ASP A 423 -7.91 2.51 -2.05
C ASP A 423 -7.05 1.25 -1.82
N SER A 424 -6.91 0.37 -2.83
CA SER A 424 -6.01 -0.78 -2.78
C SER A 424 -4.55 -0.33 -2.67
N ILE A 425 -3.84 -0.81 -1.65
CA ILE A 425 -2.46 -0.41 -1.38
C ILE A 425 -1.48 -1.12 -2.33
N ASN A 426 -1.69 -2.40 -2.62
CA ASN A 426 -0.81 -3.18 -3.48
C ASN A 426 -0.98 -2.85 -4.97
N SER A 427 -2.17 -2.44 -5.40
CA SER A 427 -2.47 -2.13 -6.80
C SER A 427 -1.75 -0.88 -7.31
N MET A 428 -1.65 -0.74 -8.62
CA MET A 428 -1.26 0.49 -9.32
C MET A 428 -2.52 1.30 -9.60
N VAL A 429 -2.78 2.33 -8.82
CA VAL A 429 -3.94 3.22 -8.98
C VAL A 429 -3.56 4.39 -9.89
N VAL A 430 -4.35 4.58 -10.95
CA VAL A 430 -4.08 5.54 -12.02
C VAL A 430 -5.13 6.65 -12.04
N ASN A 431 -4.72 7.89 -11.85
CA ASN A 431 -5.58 9.05 -12.03
C ASN A 431 -5.44 9.65 -13.44
N ALA A 432 -6.32 10.57 -13.81
CA ALA A 432 -6.35 11.13 -15.15
C ALA A 432 -5.82 12.57 -15.21
N VAL A 433 -5.03 12.84 -16.29
CA VAL A 433 -4.59 14.18 -16.65
C VAL A 433 -5.02 14.54 -18.06
N THR A 434 -5.13 15.85 -18.35
CA THR A 434 -5.32 16.39 -19.68
C THR A 434 -4.07 16.22 -20.53
N LYS A 435 -4.15 16.48 -21.84
CA LYS A 435 -2.98 16.47 -22.76
C LYS A 435 -1.84 17.39 -22.29
N ASN A 436 -2.16 18.47 -21.59
CA ASN A 436 -1.19 19.43 -21.05
C ASN A 436 -0.63 19.04 -19.68
N GLY A 437 -0.95 17.84 -19.16
CA GLY A 437 -0.46 17.34 -17.87
C GLY A 437 -1.16 17.96 -16.66
N LEU A 438 -2.28 18.63 -16.82
CA LEU A 438 -3.08 19.15 -15.72
C LEU A 438 -4.10 18.08 -15.26
N SER A 439 -4.38 18.03 -13.97
CA SER A 439 -5.43 17.16 -13.44
C SER A 439 -6.77 17.46 -14.09
N THR A 440 -7.51 16.44 -14.51
CA THR A 440 -8.83 16.61 -15.10
C THR A 440 -9.87 17.04 -14.06
N LYS A 441 -10.94 17.71 -14.50
CA LYS A 441 -12.02 18.18 -13.58
C LYS A 441 -12.75 17.01 -12.92
N TYR A 442 -12.85 15.88 -13.60
CA TYR A 442 -13.52 14.69 -13.10
C TYR A 442 -12.66 13.83 -12.17
N SER A 443 -11.32 13.96 -12.20
CA SER A 443 -10.46 13.18 -11.31
C SER A 443 -10.70 13.49 -9.85
N ARG A 444 -10.81 12.42 -9.04
CA ARG A 444 -10.93 12.51 -7.59
C ARG A 444 -9.55 12.58 -6.94
N LYS A 445 -9.51 13.04 -5.70
CA LYS A 445 -8.28 13.18 -4.91
C LYS A 445 -8.07 11.96 -4.01
N GLY A 446 -6.82 11.41 -3.93
CA GLY A 446 -6.37 10.56 -2.83
C GLY A 446 -6.29 11.40 -1.55
N ILE A 447 -5.72 11.02 -0.60
CA ILE A 447 -4.84 10.09 0.02
C ILE A 447 -5.66 9.02 0.77
N VAL A 448 -5.11 7.83 0.94
CA VAL A 448 -5.79 6.74 1.65
C VAL A 448 -5.27 6.66 3.08
N LEU A 449 -6.17 6.43 4.05
CA LEU A 449 -5.89 6.37 5.49
C LEU A 449 -5.02 7.53 6.00
N SER A 450 -5.07 8.68 5.31
CA SER A 450 -4.29 9.90 5.56
C SER A 450 -2.76 9.80 5.37
N PHE A 451 -2.22 8.68 4.94
CA PHE A 451 -0.77 8.50 4.82
C PHE A 451 -0.28 7.56 3.72
N PHE A 452 -1.15 6.89 2.97
CA PHE A 452 -0.77 6.16 1.75
C PHE A 452 -0.92 7.06 0.54
N ALA A 453 0.14 7.13 -0.28
CA ALA A 453 0.12 7.90 -1.52
C ALA A 453 -0.74 7.17 -2.57
N LYS A 454 -1.98 7.59 -2.71
CA LYS A 454 -2.91 7.17 -3.75
C LYS A 454 -3.57 8.42 -4.36
N PRO A 455 -3.78 8.45 -5.69
CA PRO A 455 -3.34 7.45 -6.68
C PRO A 455 -1.82 7.21 -6.63
N ASP A 456 -1.32 6.09 -7.19
CA ASP A 456 0.12 5.88 -7.31
C ASP A 456 0.73 6.83 -8.35
N ILE A 457 0.05 6.99 -9.50
CA ILE A 457 0.51 7.79 -10.66
C ILE A 457 -0.68 8.38 -11.39
N SER A 458 -0.39 9.21 -12.40
CA SER A 458 -1.38 9.71 -13.35
C SER A 458 -0.99 9.42 -14.80
N TYR A 459 -2.00 9.33 -15.66
CA TYR A 459 -1.84 9.19 -17.10
C TYR A 459 -2.95 9.92 -17.86
N TYR A 460 -2.86 10.00 -19.17
CA TYR A 460 -3.81 10.72 -20.03
C TYR A 460 -5.14 9.96 -20.12
N GLY A 461 -6.21 10.54 -19.57
CA GLY A 461 -7.56 9.96 -19.54
C GLY A 461 -8.57 10.68 -20.45
N GLY A 462 -8.12 11.68 -21.21
CA GLY A 462 -8.98 12.50 -22.05
C GLY A 462 -9.59 13.71 -21.34
N SER A 463 -10.03 14.68 -22.12
CA SER A 463 -10.75 15.88 -21.68
C SER A 463 -11.51 16.47 -22.86
N SER A 464 -12.34 17.49 -22.62
CA SER A 464 -13.03 18.22 -23.67
C SER A 464 -12.10 18.85 -24.73
N GLU A 465 -10.84 19.10 -24.39
CA GLU A 465 -9.82 19.60 -25.33
C GLU A 465 -9.23 18.50 -26.18
N GLN A 466 -9.06 17.30 -25.64
CA GLN A 466 -8.48 16.15 -26.32
C GLN A 466 -9.05 14.85 -25.72
N TYR A 467 -10.05 14.29 -26.37
CA TYR A 467 -10.62 13.00 -25.97
C TYR A 467 -9.70 11.83 -26.31
N ILE A 468 -9.90 10.72 -25.62
CA ILE A 468 -9.35 9.41 -26.02
C ILE A 468 -10.30 8.80 -27.03
N HIS A 469 -9.77 8.31 -28.14
CA HIS A 469 -10.51 7.58 -29.16
C HIS A 469 -10.49 6.09 -28.84
N VAL A 470 -11.65 5.46 -28.88
CA VAL A 470 -11.87 4.05 -28.56
C VAL A 470 -12.78 3.40 -29.59
N CYS A 471 -12.81 2.07 -29.63
CA CYS A 471 -13.84 1.33 -30.31
C CYS A 471 -14.92 0.90 -29.31
N GLU A 472 -16.18 1.14 -29.66
CA GLU A 472 -17.36 0.64 -28.95
C GLU A 472 -18.22 -0.22 -29.88
N PRO A 473 -19.28 -0.90 -29.38
CA PRO A 473 -20.12 -1.75 -30.24
C PRO A 473 -20.66 -1.12 -31.52
N LEU A 474 -20.91 0.18 -31.49
CA LEU A 474 -21.47 0.96 -32.62
C LEU A 474 -20.41 1.64 -33.50
N GLY A 475 -19.10 1.41 -33.24
CA GLY A 475 -17.99 1.99 -33.98
C GLY A 475 -17.04 2.79 -33.11
N GLU A 476 -16.47 3.91 -33.65
CA GLU A 476 -15.57 4.76 -32.89
C GLU A 476 -16.34 5.70 -31.95
N ALA A 477 -15.79 5.89 -30.75
CA ALA A 477 -16.28 6.88 -29.79
C ALA A 477 -15.12 7.73 -29.24
N LYS A 478 -15.47 8.91 -28.73
CA LYS A 478 -14.60 9.79 -27.95
C LYS A 478 -15.00 9.71 -26.49
N VAL A 479 -14.00 9.46 -25.63
CA VAL A 479 -14.25 9.23 -24.22
C VAL A 479 -13.32 10.06 -23.34
N ALA A 480 -13.77 10.30 -22.10
CA ALA A 480 -12.97 10.90 -21.05
C ALA A 480 -13.34 10.28 -19.70
N GLY A 481 -12.33 9.83 -18.96
CA GLY A 481 -12.48 9.19 -17.66
C GLY A 481 -11.17 8.58 -17.16
N THR A 482 -11.04 8.37 -15.86
CA THR A 482 -9.90 7.67 -15.26
C THR A 482 -9.79 6.23 -15.74
N SER A 483 -10.92 5.60 -16.08
CA SER A 483 -10.99 4.25 -16.66
C SER A 483 -10.23 4.12 -17.98
N PHE A 484 -10.16 5.22 -18.76
CA PHE A 484 -9.42 5.23 -20.03
C PHE A 484 -7.94 5.60 -19.88
N ALA A 485 -7.49 5.98 -18.67
CA ALA A 485 -6.08 6.16 -18.35
C ALA A 485 -5.43 4.84 -17.89
N ALA A 486 -6.12 4.02 -17.13
CA ALA A 486 -5.61 2.78 -16.53
C ALA A 486 -5.11 1.76 -17.57
N PRO A 487 -5.81 1.45 -18.67
CA PRO A 487 -5.37 0.43 -19.64
C PRO A 487 -4.03 0.78 -20.34
N TRP A 488 -3.69 2.03 -20.49
CA TRP A 488 -2.36 2.45 -21.00
C TRP A 488 -1.23 2.07 -20.05
N VAL A 489 -1.47 2.16 -18.75
CA VAL A 489 -0.51 1.75 -17.73
C VAL A 489 -0.43 0.22 -17.65
N ALA A 490 -1.55 -0.48 -17.83
CA ALA A 490 -1.56 -1.94 -17.93
C ALA A 490 -0.70 -2.45 -19.10
N ARG A 491 -0.76 -1.80 -20.27
CA ARG A 491 0.12 -2.11 -21.43
C ARG A 491 1.60 -1.96 -21.05
N LYS A 492 1.97 -0.86 -20.39
CA LYS A 492 3.36 -0.63 -19.96
C LYS A 492 3.83 -1.64 -18.92
N LEU A 493 2.97 -2.01 -17.96
CA LEU A 493 3.31 -3.03 -16.97
C LEU A 493 3.46 -4.41 -17.60
N SER A 494 2.58 -4.80 -18.51
CA SER A 494 2.72 -6.07 -19.24
C SER A 494 3.98 -6.09 -20.11
N TYR A 495 4.33 -4.98 -20.77
CA TYR A 495 5.59 -4.87 -21.47
C TYR A 495 6.80 -5.11 -20.57
N LEU A 496 6.82 -4.49 -19.39
CA LEU A 496 7.92 -4.65 -18.42
C LEU A 496 7.97 -6.06 -17.81
N ILE A 497 6.81 -6.67 -17.54
CA ILE A 497 6.72 -7.95 -16.82
C ILE A 497 6.80 -9.14 -17.79
N ASP A 498 6.05 -9.10 -18.89
CA ASP A 498 5.92 -10.26 -19.78
C ASP A 498 6.95 -10.25 -20.92
N ILE A 499 7.33 -9.08 -21.46
CA ILE A 499 8.31 -8.97 -22.54
C ILE A 499 9.73 -8.80 -22.00
N LEU A 500 9.92 -7.89 -21.00
CA LEU A 500 11.25 -7.69 -20.39
C LEU A 500 11.53 -8.63 -19.20
N GLU A 501 10.58 -9.47 -18.81
CA GLU A 501 10.70 -10.48 -17.76
C GLU A 501 11.09 -9.91 -16.38
N LEU A 502 10.69 -8.67 -16.10
CA LEU A 502 10.94 -8.03 -14.82
C LEU A 502 9.91 -8.48 -13.78
N SER A 503 10.30 -8.53 -12.51
CA SER A 503 9.33 -8.75 -11.42
C SER A 503 8.34 -7.57 -11.35
N ARG A 504 7.11 -7.83 -10.91
CA ARG A 504 6.07 -6.80 -10.76
C ARG A 504 6.51 -5.67 -9.80
N GLU A 505 7.31 -6.01 -8.79
CA GLU A 505 7.87 -5.05 -7.84
C GLU A 505 8.81 -4.06 -8.53
N VAL A 506 9.69 -4.57 -9.40
CA VAL A 506 10.60 -3.74 -10.21
C VAL A 506 9.82 -2.95 -11.26
N ALA A 507 8.86 -3.57 -11.95
CA ALA A 507 8.03 -2.90 -12.94
C ALA A 507 7.23 -1.73 -12.33
N LYS A 508 6.62 -1.94 -11.15
CA LYS A 508 5.95 -0.87 -10.41
C LYS A 508 6.92 0.25 -10.04
N ALA A 509 8.11 -0.09 -9.53
CA ALA A 509 9.12 0.89 -9.16
C ALA A 509 9.65 1.69 -10.35
N LEU A 510 9.84 1.07 -11.54
CA LEU A 510 10.26 1.74 -12.77
C LEU A 510 9.24 2.75 -13.26
N ILE A 511 7.95 2.40 -13.26
CA ILE A 511 6.87 3.31 -13.64
C ILE A 511 6.81 4.52 -12.70
N ILE A 512 6.92 4.29 -11.39
CA ILE A 512 6.94 5.37 -10.39
C ILE A 512 8.20 6.23 -10.55
N ASP A 513 9.38 5.63 -10.77
CA ASP A 513 10.62 6.36 -11.01
C ASP A 513 10.53 7.28 -12.23
N ALA A 514 9.96 6.76 -13.32
CA ALA A 514 9.77 7.53 -14.56
C ALA A 514 8.74 8.65 -14.40
N ALA A 515 7.63 8.38 -13.73
CA ALA A 515 6.59 9.39 -13.44
C ALA A 515 7.14 10.52 -12.56
N ARG A 516 7.96 10.17 -11.57
CA ARG A 516 8.56 11.13 -10.64
C ARG A 516 9.65 11.97 -11.27
N GLY A 517 10.49 11.39 -12.10
CA GLY A 517 11.66 12.05 -12.67
C GLY A 517 12.60 12.63 -11.61
N TRP A 518 13.17 13.81 -11.87
CA TRP A 518 14.00 14.61 -10.96
C TRP A 518 13.26 15.84 -10.41
N ASN A 519 11.93 15.78 -10.36
CA ASN A 519 11.12 16.88 -9.85
C ASN A 519 11.30 17.07 -8.34
N ASN A 520 11.00 18.27 -7.88
CA ASN A 520 10.98 18.56 -6.44
C ASN A 520 10.01 17.63 -5.69
N GLU A 521 10.22 17.50 -4.39
CA GLU A 521 9.30 16.72 -3.54
C GLU A 521 7.88 17.32 -3.65
N PRO A 522 6.84 16.53 -4.04
CA PRO A 522 5.50 17.06 -4.21
C PRO A 522 4.89 17.37 -2.86
N THR A 523 4.05 18.34 -2.85
CA THR A 523 3.14 18.63 -1.73
C THR A 523 2.11 17.50 -1.56
N ALA A 524 1.53 17.38 -0.38
CA ALA A 524 0.45 16.41 -0.14
C ALA A 524 -0.74 16.63 -1.10
N SER A 525 -1.01 17.87 -1.51
CA SER A 525 -2.06 18.20 -2.48
C SER A 525 -1.75 17.70 -3.89
N GLU A 526 -0.49 17.77 -4.31
CA GLU A 526 -0.04 17.23 -5.60
C GLU A 526 -0.05 15.69 -5.60
N ILE A 527 0.39 15.06 -4.50
CA ILE A 527 0.27 13.60 -4.33
C ILE A 527 -1.19 13.15 -4.40
N ALA A 528 -2.10 13.87 -3.76
CA ALA A 528 -3.52 13.55 -3.80
C ALA A 528 -4.13 13.58 -5.22
N LEU A 529 -3.59 14.41 -6.12
CA LEU A 529 -4.06 14.56 -7.50
C LEU A 529 -3.29 13.68 -8.48
N TYR A 530 -1.97 13.68 -8.39
CA TYR A 530 -1.08 13.10 -9.40
C TYR A 530 -0.36 11.84 -8.93
N GLY A 531 -0.45 11.50 -7.64
CA GLY A 531 0.39 10.46 -7.06
C GLY A 531 1.87 10.86 -7.11
N HIS A 532 2.71 9.94 -7.56
CA HIS A 532 4.13 10.21 -7.75
C HIS A 532 4.43 11.02 -9.02
N GLY A 533 3.45 11.28 -9.89
CA GLY A 533 3.60 12.09 -11.10
C GLY A 533 2.93 11.47 -12.33
N ILE A 534 3.24 12.02 -13.50
CA ILE A 534 2.67 11.62 -14.79
C ILE A 534 3.63 10.65 -15.47
N VAL A 535 3.14 9.45 -15.83
CA VAL A 535 3.96 8.45 -16.53
C VAL A 535 4.26 8.91 -17.97
N PRO A 536 5.52 8.80 -18.45
CA PRO A 536 5.88 9.11 -19.82
C PRO A 536 5.08 8.29 -20.84
N ILE A 537 4.84 8.87 -22.02
CA ILE A 537 4.10 8.20 -23.08
C ILE A 537 4.91 7.01 -23.62
N LYS A 538 6.18 7.24 -24.03
CA LYS A 538 7.01 6.19 -24.62
C LYS A 538 7.58 5.26 -23.57
N ILE A 539 7.53 3.95 -23.84
CA ILE A 539 8.15 2.93 -22.97
C ILE A 539 9.67 3.13 -22.88
N ASP A 540 10.29 3.62 -23.94
CA ASP A 540 11.72 3.95 -23.97
C ASP A 540 12.13 4.94 -22.88
N ASP A 541 11.28 5.91 -22.54
CA ASP A 541 11.55 6.89 -21.49
C ASP A 541 11.52 6.25 -20.07
N ILE A 542 11.01 5.03 -19.95
CA ILE A 542 10.98 4.25 -18.70
C ILE A 542 12.22 3.35 -18.61
N VAL A 543 12.59 2.67 -19.73
CA VAL A 543 13.63 1.63 -19.75
C VAL A 543 14.99 2.12 -20.24
N LYS A 544 15.09 3.38 -20.67
CA LYS A 544 16.34 4.06 -21.03
C LYS A 544 16.53 5.28 -20.15
N THR A 545 17.75 5.79 -20.07
CA THR A 545 18.07 6.97 -19.28
C THR A 545 19.07 7.87 -20.01
N LYS A 546 19.26 9.11 -19.55
CA LYS A 546 20.18 10.05 -20.18
C LYS A 546 21.62 9.57 -20.10
N GLU A 547 22.50 10.08 -20.98
CA GLU A 547 23.92 9.74 -21.00
C GLU A 547 24.64 10.02 -19.67
N ASP A 548 24.22 11.06 -18.98
CA ASP A 548 24.76 11.46 -17.67
C ASP A 548 24.15 10.68 -16.49
N GLU A 549 23.35 9.64 -16.77
CA GLU A 549 22.67 8.86 -15.73
C GLU A 549 23.03 7.38 -15.79
N ILE A 550 23.21 6.78 -14.63
CA ILE A 550 23.33 5.34 -14.43
C ILE A 550 22.07 4.90 -13.68
N LYS A 551 21.23 4.09 -14.32
CA LYS A 551 20.02 3.52 -13.67
C LYS A 551 20.20 2.01 -13.56
N PHE A 552 20.01 1.48 -12.33
CA PHE A 552 20.10 0.05 -12.12
C PHE A 552 18.99 -0.47 -11.20
N LEU A 553 18.69 -1.74 -11.39
CA LEU A 553 17.61 -2.47 -10.73
C LEU A 553 18.20 -3.51 -9.79
N VAL A 554 17.56 -3.68 -8.62
CA VAL A 554 17.84 -4.76 -7.67
C VAL A 554 16.50 -5.39 -7.28
N SER A 555 16.39 -6.72 -7.37
CA SER A 555 15.24 -7.48 -6.90
C SER A 555 15.72 -8.56 -5.92
N ASP A 556 15.04 -8.68 -4.80
CA ASP A 556 15.33 -9.71 -3.80
C ASP A 556 14.11 -10.01 -2.92
N ILE A 557 14.27 -10.90 -1.97
CA ILE A 557 13.22 -11.37 -1.06
C ILE A 557 13.67 -11.07 0.37
N SER A 558 12.76 -10.52 1.19
CA SER A 558 13.02 -10.32 2.61
C SER A 558 13.04 -11.66 3.35
N GLU A 559 14.10 -11.91 4.10
CA GLU A 559 14.27 -13.13 4.89
C GLU A 559 14.02 -12.86 6.38
N LYS A 560 14.36 -13.83 7.20
CA LYS A 560 14.23 -13.76 8.67
C LYS A 560 14.97 -12.60 9.32
N TRP A 561 16.00 -12.07 8.67
CA TRP A 561 16.89 -11.03 9.21
C TRP A 561 16.34 -9.64 8.91
N ASN A 562 16.48 -8.75 9.87
CA ASN A 562 15.88 -7.41 9.80
C ASN A 562 16.67 -6.38 8.97
N THR A 563 17.85 -6.73 8.44
CA THR A 563 18.72 -5.79 7.74
C THR A 563 19.50 -6.50 6.63
N TYR A 564 19.50 -5.89 5.46
CA TYR A 564 20.18 -6.35 4.26
C TYR A 564 21.07 -5.24 3.74
N ASN A 565 22.34 -5.53 3.49
CA ASN A 565 23.29 -4.56 2.99
C ASN A 565 23.85 -4.98 1.64
N TYR A 566 23.71 -4.12 0.64
CA TYR A 566 24.27 -4.26 -0.68
C TYR A 566 25.36 -3.21 -0.88
N ASN A 567 26.49 -3.59 -1.45
CA ASN A 567 27.63 -2.70 -1.71
C ASN A 567 27.82 -2.52 -3.21
N PHE A 568 27.87 -1.27 -3.67
CA PHE A 568 27.99 -0.91 -5.08
C PHE A 568 29.27 -0.11 -5.31
N PRO A 569 30.18 -0.57 -6.20
CA PRO A 569 31.38 0.16 -6.58
C PRO A 569 30.99 1.28 -7.56
N THR A 570 30.77 2.47 -7.06
CA THR A 570 30.37 3.64 -7.85
C THR A 570 31.59 4.38 -8.37
N PRO A 571 31.68 4.72 -9.68
CA PRO A 571 32.81 5.44 -10.26
C PRO A 571 33.06 6.80 -9.60
N MET A 572 34.31 7.21 -9.50
CA MET A 572 34.73 8.50 -8.92
C MET A 572 35.31 9.41 -10.00
N ASN A 573 35.41 10.70 -9.72
CA ASN A 573 36.14 11.63 -10.55
C ASN A 573 37.64 11.55 -10.26
N LYS A 574 38.46 12.34 -10.97
CA LYS A 574 39.93 12.39 -10.83
C LYS A 574 40.40 12.84 -9.43
N ASP A 575 39.52 13.48 -8.65
CA ASP A 575 39.83 13.96 -7.29
C ASP A 575 39.39 12.97 -6.21
N ASP A 576 39.12 11.71 -6.54
CA ASP A 576 38.59 10.67 -5.63
C ASP A 576 37.26 11.06 -4.98
N LYS A 577 36.39 11.78 -5.68
CA LYS A 577 35.07 12.20 -5.21
C LYS A 577 33.97 11.61 -6.07
N TYR A 578 32.78 11.47 -5.51
CA TYR A 578 31.58 11.01 -6.22
C TYR A 578 30.83 12.17 -6.85
N PRO A 579 30.81 12.32 -8.19
CA PRO A 579 30.15 13.42 -8.88
C PRO A 579 28.68 13.11 -9.16
N TYR A 580 27.93 12.61 -8.18
CA TYR A 580 26.55 12.20 -8.38
C TYR A 580 25.58 12.85 -7.41
N ILE A 581 24.37 13.12 -7.92
CA ILE A 581 23.12 13.14 -7.16
C ILE A 581 22.39 11.82 -7.40
N ALA A 582 21.64 11.36 -6.42
CA ALA A 582 21.03 10.05 -6.47
C ALA A 582 19.56 10.05 -6.03
N LYS A 583 18.80 9.12 -6.57
CA LYS A 583 17.47 8.74 -6.09
C LYS A 583 17.31 7.23 -6.07
N ALA A 584 16.46 6.73 -5.19
CA ALA A 584 16.12 5.33 -5.12
C ALA A 584 14.63 5.16 -4.77
N ILE A 585 14.00 4.20 -5.44
CA ILE A 585 12.60 3.83 -5.23
C ILE A 585 12.54 2.33 -4.96
N MET A 586 11.80 1.95 -3.93
CA MET A 586 11.51 0.55 -3.62
C MET A 586 10.01 0.32 -3.60
N CYS A 587 9.57 -0.75 -4.26
CA CYS A 587 8.19 -1.24 -4.18
C CYS A 587 8.18 -2.68 -3.66
N TYR A 588 7.16 -3.01 -2.88
CA TYR A 588 6.90 -4.35 -2.36
C TYR A 588 5.41 -4.52 -2.10
N PHE A 589 4.95 -5.78 -1.97
CA PHE A 589 3.54 -6.12 -1.77
C PHE A 589 3.39 -6.76 -0.38
N PRO A 590 3.14 -5.98 0.68
CA PRO A 590 3.01 -6.51 2.03
C PRO A 590 1.70 -7.27 2.21
N LYS A 591 1.69 -8.18 3.17
CA LYS A 591 0.45 -8.70 3.71
C LYS A 591 -0.33 -7.58 4.39
N CYS A 592 -1.61 -7.51 4.07
CA CYS A 592 -2.54 -6.51 4.61
C CYS A 592 -3.60 -7.18 5.48
N ASN A 593 -4.10 -6.46 6.47
CA ASN A 593 -5.16 -6.94 7.34
C ASN A 593 -6.22 -5.87 7.55
N ARG A 594 -7.38 -6.07 6.95
CA ARG A 594 -8.49 -5.13 6.95
C ARG A 594 -8.97 -4.79 8.36
N THR A 595 -9.03 -5.76 9.28
CA THR A 595 -9.50 -5.53 10.65
C THR A 595 -8.60 -4.59 11.44
N GLN A 596 -7.34 -4.40 11.03
CA GLN A 596 -6.42 -3.49 11.70
C GLN A 596 -6.65 -2.00 11.32
N GLY A 597 -7.62 -1.68 10.47
CA GLY A 597 -7.99 -0.31 10.14
C GLY A 597 -6.80 0.51 9.65
N VAL A 598 -6.44 1.59 10.36
CA VAL A 598 -5.31 2.47 10.00
C VAL A 598 -3.93 1.80 10.14
N ASP A 599 -3.84 0.63 10.73
CA ASP A 599 -2.63 -0.19 10.79
C ASP A 599 -2.66 -1.33 9.76
N TYR A 600 -3.19 -1.06 8.60
CA TYR A 600 -3.56 -1.99 7.55
C TYR A 600 -2.43 -2.89 7.06
N THR A 601 -1.22 -2.35 6.82
CA THR A 601 -0.06 -3.13 6.35
C THR A 601 0.66 -3.79 7.52
N ASN A 602 0.90 -5.11 7.44
CA ASN A 602 1.53 -5.87 8.53
C ASN A 602 3.05 -5.68 8.59
N THR A 603 3.67 -5.32 7.47
CA THR A 603 5.12 -5.19 7.33
C THR A 603 5.48 -3.88 6.65
N GLU A 604 6.61 -3.32 7.07
CA GLU A 604 7.26 -2.20 6.42
C GLU A 604 8.71 -2.57 6.10
N LEU A 605 9.09 -2.39 4.84
CA LEU A 605 10.49 -2.40 4.40
C LEU A 605 10.97 -0.94 4.29
N ASN A 606 12.02 -0.59 5.01
CA ASN A 606 12.64 0.73 4.95
C ASN A 606 13.89 0.68 4.10
N LEU A 607 14.01 1.64 3.17
CA LEU A 607 15.13 1.78 2.24
C LEU A 607 16.10 2.87 2.72
N HIS A 608 17.39 2.53 2.82
CA HIS A 608 18.48 3.47 3.03
C HIS A 608 19.50 3.28 1.92
N PHE A 609 19.92 4.36 1.28
CA PHE A 609 20.89 4.34 0.19
C PHE A 609 21.86 5.50 0.31
N GLY A 610 23.15 5.26 0.05
CA GLY A 610 24.17 6.30 0.10
C GLY A 610 25.59 5.74 0.22
N ARG A 611 26.53 6.61 0.58
CA ARG A 611 27.94 6.24 0.72
C ARG A 611 28.21 5.48 2.01
N ILE A 612 29.06 4.45 1.96
CA ILE A 612 29.46 3.67 3.15
C ILE A 612 30.58 4.39 3.87
N LYS A 613 30.35 4.77 5.13
CA LYS A 613 31.34 5.38 6.02
C LYS A 613 32.36 4.33 6.51
N ASN A 614 33.52 4.79 7.06
CA ASN A 614 34.56 3.91 7.60
C ASN A 614 34.06 2.96 8.70
N ASN A 615 33.02 3.33 9.44
CA ASN A 615 32.35 2.49 10.44
C ASN A 615 31.29 1.56 9.89
N GLY A 616 31.20 1.38 8.56
CA GLY A 616 30.23 0.53 7.88
C GLY A 616 28.80 1.08 7.80
N LYS A 617 28.50 2.24 8.41
CA LYS A 617 27.17 2.86 8.33
C LYS A 617 26.97 3.62 7.03
N ILE A 618 25.76 3.64 6.52
CA ILE A 618 25.39 4.40 5.31
C ILE A 618 25.22 5.87 5.65
N SER A 619 25.88 6.73 4.86
CA SER A 619 25.59 8.16 4.79
C SER A 619 24.49 8.37 3.77
N ASN A 620 23.25 8.36 4.22
CA ASN A 620 22.05 8.44 3.36
C ASN A 620 22.06 9.67 2.44
N ILE A 621 21.52 9.49 1.23
CA ILE A 621 21.43 10.53 0.18
C ILE A 621 20.50 11.68 0.54
N ASN A 622 19.46 11.39 1.23
CA ASN A 622 18.54 12.41 1.73
C ASN A 622 18.52 12.23 3.23
N GLY A 623 18.91 13.12 4.05
CA GLY A 623 18.85 12.97 5.50
C GLY A 623 17.57 12.24 5.93
N ASP A 624 17.55 10.93 5.63
CA ASP A 624 16.40 10.06 5.85
C ASP A 624 16.13 10.03 7.33
N LYS A 625 15.17 10.87 7.74
CA LYS A 625 14.76 11.08 9.12
C LYS A 625 13.99 9.89 9.71
N GLN A 626 13.81 8.81 8.94
CA GLN A 626 13.23 7.56 9.45
C GLN A 626 14.18 6.80 10.39
N ASN A 627 15.47 7.10 10.39
CA ASN A 627 16.38 6.58 11.39
C ASN A 627 16.12 7.27 12.74
N GLN A 628 15.16 6.75 13.46
CA GLN A 628 14.94 7.03 14.88
C GLN A 628 16.07 6.42 15.72
N ASN A 629 17.28 6.91 15.59
CA ASN A 629 18.28 6.69 16.61
C ASN A 629 17.88 7.57 17.81
N ILE A 630 17.52 6.90 18.89
CA ILE A 630 17.03 7.45 20.17
C ILE A 630 18.00 8.47 20.79
N ASP A 631 19.25 8.57 20.32
CA ASP A 631 20.32 9.32 20.97
C ASP A 631 20.50 10.77 20.50
N THR A 632 19.70 11.29 19.58
CA THR A 632 19.81 12.69 19.19
C THR A 632 18.45 13.37 19.17
N GLU A 633 18.18 14.16 20.19
CA GLU A 633 16.96 14.99 20.36
C GLU A 633 16.65 15.91 19.17
N ARG A 634 17.54 16.05 18.20
CA ARG A 634 17.43 16.98 17.05
C ARG A 634 16.93 16.36 15.75
N ASN A 635 16.75 15.04 15.65
CA ASN A 635 16.36 14.36 14.39
C ASN A 635 15.20 13.38 14.57
N TYR A 636 14.34 13.60 15.55
CA TYR A 636 13.21 12.72 15.84
C TYR A 636 12.00 13.10 14.99
N LEU A 637 11.68 12.30 13.97
CA LEU A 637 10.44 12.43 13.25
C LEU A 637 9.34 11.69 14.03
N LEU A 638 8.28 12.39 14.43
CA LEU A 638 7.13 11.78 15.07
C LEU A 638 6.46 10.79 14.11
N GLU A 639 5.78 9.77 14.63
CA GLU A 639 5.03 8.80 13.82
C GLU A 639 3.99 9.50 12.92
N SER A 640 3.31 10.53 13.45
CA SER A 640 2.38 11.39 12.70
C SER A 640 3.05 12.06 11.49
N ASP A 641 4.23 12.64 11.71
CA ASP A 641 4.95 13.37 10.67
C ASP A 641 5.53 12.42 9.62
N ALA A 642 6.01 11.24 10.06
CA ALA A 642 6.51 10.21 9.16
C ALA A 642 5.38 9.65 8.28
N ARG A 643 4.16 9.51 8.82
CA ARG A 643 2.98 9.10 8.06
C ARG A 643 2.54 10.21 7.09
N SER A 644 2.42 11.45 7.53
CA SER A 644 2.01 12.57 6.68
C SER A 644 3.00 12.88 5.54
N ASN A 645 4.26 12.47 5.69
CA ASN A 645 5.29 12.55 4.65
C ASN A 645 5.36 11.28 3.78
N PHE A 646 4.38 10.40 3.82
CA PHE A 646 4.31 9.14 3.04
C PHE A 646 5.53 8.23 3.19
N ARG A 647 6.19 8.27 4.33
CA ARG A 647 7.43 7.53 4.59
C ARG A 647 7.26 6.33 5.51
N LYS A 648 6.12 6.27 6.23
CA LYS A 648 5.87 5.24 7.24
C LYS A 648 4.74 4.33 6.82
N TRP A 649 5.00 3.01 6.82
CA TRP A 649 4.05 1.93 6.52
C TRP A 649 3.52 1.90 5.08
N ASP A 650 3.93 2.81 4.20
CA ASP A 650 3.65 2.76 2.77
C ASP A 650 4.50 1.67 2.09
N ASN A 651 3.97 1.04 1.04
CA ASN A 651 4.65 0.01 0.27
C ASN A 651 5.46 0.55 -0.92
N VAL A 652 5.45 1.86 -1.09
CA VAL A 652 6.35 2.60 -1.99
C VAL A 652 7.29 3.45 -1.15
N LYS A 653 8.59 3.23 -1.28
CA LYS A 653 9.62 4.02 -0.59
C LYS A 653 10.40 4.82 -1.60
N TYR A 654 10.30 6.13 -1.52
CA TYR A 654 11.00 7.09 -2.37
C TYR A 654 11.99 7.90 -1.55
N ILE A 655 13.26 7.90 -1.96
CA ILE A 655 14.31 8.75 -1.40
C ILE A 655 15.09 9.40 -2.56
N ALA A 656 15.28 10.71 -2.52
CA ALA A 656 15.98 11.44 -3.56
C ALA A 656 16.71 12.67 -3.02
N GLU A 657 17.79 13.01 -3.67
CA GLU A 657 18.47 14.29 -3.47
C GLU A 657 17.86 15.36 -4.37
N ILE A 658 17.89 16.59 -3.90
CA ILE A 658 17.40 17.73 -4.68
C ILE A 658 18.46 18.12 -5.72
N VAL A 659 18.05 18.27 -6.97
CA VAL A 659 18.88 18.84 -8.04
C VAL A 659 19.06 20.32 -7.80
N LYS A 660 20.27 20.76 -7.51
CA LYS A 660 20.65 22.19 -7.32
C LYS A 660 21.52 22.65 -8.47
N LYS A 661 21.47 23.95 -8.77
CA LYS A 661 22.25 24.56 -9.84
C LYS A 661 23.78 24.40 -9.66
N ASN A 662 24.25 24.27 -8.43
CA ASN A 662 25.67 24.14 -8.06
C ASN A 662 25.90 22.92 -7.16
N ASN A 663 25.54 21.73 -7.61
CA ASN A 663 25.86 20.49 -6.89
C ASN A 663 27.39 20.28 -6.90
N LYS A 664 27.92 19.90 -5.73
CA LYS A 664 29.36 19.58 -5.59
C LYS A 664 29.56 18.06 -5.47
N PRO A 665 30.69 17.54 -6.02
CA PRO A 665 31.05 16.15 -5.80
C PRO A 665 31.15 15.81 -4.31
N LYS A 666 30.68 14.62 -3.94
CA LYS A 666 30.70 14.14 -2.57
C LYS A 666 32.04 13.50 -2.22
N ILE A 667 32.48 13.67 -1.00
CA ILE A 667 33.70 13.00 -0.48
C ILE A 667 33.52 11.48 -0.53
N SER A 668 34.59 10.75 -0.82
CA SER A 668 34.68 9.30 -0.64
C SER A 668 35.08 8.96 0.78
N TYR A 669 34.86 7.71 1.19
CA TYR A 669 35.40 7.11 2.41
C TYR A 669 36.34 5.97 2.02
N GLU A 670 37.05 5.38 2.95
CA GLU A 670 38.09 4.34 2.71
C GLU A 670 37.54 3.15 1.90
N ASN A 671 36.29 2.75 2.14
CA ASN A 671 35.64 1.63 1.43
C ASN A 671 35.36 1.91 -0.03
N LYS A 672 35.40 3.18 -0.48
CA LYS A 672 35.14 3.62 -1.86
C LYS A 672 33.86 3.02 -2.48
N ASN A 673 32.81 2.72 -1.69
CA ASN A 673 31.57 2.11 -2.12
C ASN A 673 30.35 2.92 -1.68
N TRP A 674 29.31 2.82 -2.48
CA TRP A 674 27.94 3.14 -2.05
C TRP A 674 27.29 1.88 -1.51
N GLY A 675 26.29 2.04 -0.66
CA GLY A 675 25.56 0.93 -0.08
C GLY A 675 24.07 1.16 -0.02
N MET A 676 23.37 0.08 0.08
CA MET A 676 21.92 0.04 0.26
C MET A 676 21.63 -0.84 1.49
N GLU A 677 20.76 -0.36 2.36
CA GLU A 677 20.31 -1.10 3.53
C GLU A 677 18.79 -1.19 3.53
N ILE A 678 18.26 -2.41 3.64
CA ILE A 678 16.82 -2.68 3.75
C ILE A 678 16.53 -3.16 5.17
N LYS A 679 15.63 -2.48 5.86
CA LYS A 679 15.20 -2.83 7.23
C LYS A 679 13.74 -3.27 7.23
N THR A 680 13.48 -4.41 7.87
CA THR A 680 12.13 -4.94 8.04
C THR A 680 11.55 -4.57 9.40
N ASN A 681 10.36 -3.97 9.42
CA ASN A 681 9.57 -3.71 10.61
C ASN A 681 8.23 -4.45 10.50
N ASN A 682 7.86 -5.20 11.53
CA ASN A 682 6.59 -5.93 11.57
C ASN A 682 5.66 -5.35 12.61
N ARG A 683 4.34 -5.34 12.35
CA ARG A 683 3.35 -4.84 13.31
C ARG A 683 2.97 -5.90 14.34
N LEU A 684 2.40 -6.99 13.90
CA LEU A 684 1.83 -8.04 14.76
C LEU A 684 2.72 -9.30 14.73
N ASN A 685 2.74 -9.99 13.61
CA ASN A 685 3.45 -11.25 13.46
C ASN A 685 4.83 -11.02 12.81
N PRO A 686 5.94 -11.41 13.49
CA PRO A 686 7.27 -11.31 12.90
C PRO A 686 7.44 -12.08 11.59
N LYS A 687 6.65 -13.14 11.37
CA LYS A 687 6.70 -13.94 10.14
C LYS A 687 6.11 -13.24 8.92
N ASP A 688 5.26 -12.23 9.09
CA ASP A 688 4.66 -11.50 7.98
C ASP A 688 5.69 -10.68 7.16
N GLY A 689 6.88 -10.47 7.70
CA GLY A 689 8.00 -9.81 7.01
C GLY A 689 8.99 -10.77 6.35
N GLU A 690 8.78 -12.10 6.44
CA GLU A 690 9.60 -13.11 5.77
C GLU A 690 8.99 -13.42 4.40
N GLY A 691 9.82 -13.58 3.37
CA GLY A 691 9.36 -13.94 2.03
C GLY A 691 8.72 -12.81 1.23
N VAL A 692 8.78 -11.56 1.69
CA VAL A 692 8.25 -10.41 0.95
C VAL A 692 9.25 -10.01 -0.14
N ARG A 693 8.87 -10.19 -1.40
CA ARG A 693 9.66 -9.72 -2.54
C ARG A 693 9.65 -8.20 -2.59
N PHE A 694 10.78 -7.61 -3.00
CA PHE A 694 10.89 -6.20 -3.25
C PHE A 694 11.70 -5.92 -4.53
N GLY A 695 11.37 -4.82 -5.19
CA GLY A 695 12.08 -4.30 -6.34
C GLY A 695 12.56 -2.89 -6.08
N ILE A 696 13.81 -2.59 -6.45
CA ILE A 696 14.42 -1.28 -6.23
C ILE A 696 14.98 -0.76 -7.55
N VAL A 697 14.72 0.51 -7.81
CA VAL A 697 15.31 1.28 -8.90
C VAL A 697 16.18 2.36 -8.30
N VAL A 698 17.47 2.37 -8.67
CA VAL A 698 18.41 3.43 -8.29
C VAL A 698 18.83 4.20 -9.53
N THR A 699 18.83 5.52 -9.45
CA THR A 699 19.36 6.39 -10.49
C THR A 699 20.44 7.30 -9.91
N LEU A 700 21.62 7.24 -10.49
CA LEU A 700 22.76 8.13 -10.21
C LEU A 700 22.90 9.10 -11.38
N LYS A 701 22.78 10.41 -11.13
CA LYS A 701 22.97 11.46 -12.14
C LYS A 701 24.31 12.14 -11.93
N GLU A 702 25.16 12.07 -12.95
CA GLU A 702 26.49 12.73 -12.94
C GLU A 702 26.30 14.24 -13.10
N ILE A 703 26.91 15.02 -12.20
CA ILE A 703 26.68 16.48 -12.08
C ILE A 703 27.41 17.32 -13.15
N ASN A 704 28.37 16.75 -13.86
CA ASN A 704 29.15 17.42 -14.90
C ASN A 704 28.78 16.92 -16.31
N GLY A 705 27.78 16.03 -16.43
CA GLY A 705 27.32 15.51 -17.71
C GLY A 705 28.21 14.40 -18.31
N VAL A 706 29.09 13.77 -17.55
CA VAL A 706 30.00 12.72 -18.02
C VAL A 706 29.30 11.36 -18.00
N ASN A 707 29.30 10.63 -19.10
CA ASN A 707 28.83 9.26 -19.13
C ASN A 707 29.84 8.32 -18.47
N ARG A 708 29.45 7.64 -17.39
CA ARG A 708 30.31 6.72 -16.63
C ARG A 708 29.72 5.30 -16.54
N ILE A 709 28.78 4.96 -17.43
CA ILE A 709 28.08 3.67 -17.34
C ILE A 709 29.03 2.50 -17.57
N ASP A 710 29.95 2.57 -18.51
CA ASP A 710 30.92 1.50 -18.80
C ASP A 710 31.90 1.29 -17.65
N GLU A 711 32.28 2.38 -16.97
CA GLU A 711 33.14 2.33 -15.77
C GLU A 711 32.38 1.65 -14.62
N PHE A 712 31.10 1.98 -14.44
CA PHE A 712 30.24 1.36 -13.44
C PHE A 712 30.06 -0.15 -13.71
N ILE A 713 29.74 -0.54 -14.94
CA ILE A 713 29.58 -1.95 -15.34
C ILE A 713 30.84 -2.75 -15.04
N ARG A 714 32.02 -2.25 -15.49
CA ARG A 714 33.31 -2.91 -15.23
C ARG A 714 33.59 -3.06 -13.73
N SER A 715 33.35 -2.03 -12.95
CA SER A 715 33.55 -2.05 -11.51
C SER A 715 32.60 -3.02 -10.80
N CYS A 716 31.36 -3.12 -11.24
CA CYS A 716 30.40 -4.08 -10.75
C CYS A 716 30.84 -5.53 -11.04
N HIS A 717 31.28 -5.83 -12.26
CA HIS A 717 31.81 -7.16 -12.60
C HIS A 717 33.04 -7.53 -11.75
N LEU A 718 33.98 -6.61 -11.58
CA LEU A 718 35.17 -6.81 -10.73
C LEU A 718 34.79 -7.07 -9.26
N SER A 719 33.67 -6.51 -8.81
CA SER A 719 33.13 -6.72 -7.47
C SER A 719 32.21 -7.96 -7.37
N GLY A 720 32.03 -8.72 -8.47
CA GLY A 720 31.29 -9.96 -8.57
C GLY A 720 29.76 -9.79 -8.73
N TRP A 721 29.31 -8.62 -9.19
CA TRP A 721 27.96 -8.44 -9.68
C TRP A 721 27.82 -8.99 -11.09
N LEU A 722 26.72 -9.66 -11.39
CA LEU A 722 26.27 -9.91 -12.75
C LEU A 722 25.46 -8.70 -13.19
N VAL A 723 25.87 -8.07 -14.28
CA VAL A 723 25.24 -6.87 -14.81
C VAL A 723 24.63 -7.20 -16.17
N ASN A 724 23.31 -7.17 -16.24
CA ASN A 724 22.56 -7.35 -17.47
C ASN A 724 22.04 -5.98 -17.94
N ALA A 725 22.44 -5.51 -19.10
CA ALA A 725 21.78 -4.38 -19.72
C ALA A 725 20.42 -4.83 -20.26
N ILE A 726 19.36 -4.09 -19.92
CA ILE A 726 18.03 -4.35 -20.47
C ILE A 726 18.02 -3.80 -21.89
N ASP A 727 18.35 -4.65 -22.86
CA ASP A 727 18.32 -4.30 -24.29
C ASP A 727 16.94 -4.63 -24.85
N VAL A 728 16.13 -3.58 -25.00
CA VAL A 728 14.79 -3.66 -25.55
C VAL A 728 14.81 -4.26 -26.97
N ASN A 729 15.78 -3.89 -27.80
CA ASN A 729 15.85 -4.38 -29.18
C ASN A 729 16.24 -5.85 -29.28
N ALA A 730 17.17 -6.31 -28.43
CA ALA A 730 17.55 -7.72 -28.38
C ALA A 730 16.39 -8.61 -27.92
N LYS A 731 15.63 -8.20 -26.90
CA LYS A 731 14.48 -8.99 -26.39
C LYS A 731 13.29 -8.99 -27.35
N VAL A 732 12.99 -7.87 -28.01
CA VAL A 732 11.95 -7.81 -29.04
C VAL A 732 12.34 -8.68 -30.23
N ASN A 733 13.61 -8.67 -30.65
CA ASN A 733 14.11 -9.54 -31.74
C ASN A 733 14.06 -11.03 -31.35
N ILE A 734 14.38 -11.39 -30.11
CA ILE A 734 14.23 -12.77 -29.62
C ILE A 734 12.76 -13.19 -29.66
N TYR A 735 11.86 -12.32 -29.23
CA TYR A 735 10.41 -12.56 -29.26
C TYR A 735 9.89 -12.73 -30.69
N GLN A 736 10.40 -11.95 -31.66
CA GLN A 736 10.06 -12.07 -33.07
C GLN A 736 10.67 -13.33 -33.73
N ASN A 737 11.92 -13.65 -33.42
CA ASN A 737 12.60 -14.83 -33.97
C ASN A 737 12.05 -16.14 -33.42
N MET A 738 11.58 -16.20 -32.19
CA MET A 738 10.85 -17.37 -31.69
C MET A 738 9.56 -17.64 -32.46
N ASN A 739 8.97 -16.64 -33.07
CA ASN A 739 7.83 -16.78 -33.98
C ASN A 739 8.20 -17.43 -35.33
N GLU A 740 9.33 -17.07 -35.88
CA GLU A 740 9.78 -17.62 -37.18
C GLU A 740 10.17 -19.11 -37.07
N GLU A 741 10.66 -19.55 -35.88
CA GLU A 741 10.97 -20.99 -35.63
C GLU A 741 9.73 -21.86 -35.42
N ILE A 742 8.62 -21.32 -34.94
CA ILE A 742 7.37 -22.07 -34.70
C ILE A 742 6.55 -22.25 -36.00
N GLU A 743 6.74 -21.39 -37.01
CA GLU A 743 6.07 -21.53 -38.30
C GLU A 743 6.70 -22.62 -39.21
N PHE A 744 7.85 -23.20 -38.84
CA PHE A 744 8.57 -24.22 -39.59
C PHE A 744 8.45 -25.66 -39.06
N GLU A 745 7.69 -25.93 -38.03
CA GLU A 745 7.30 -27.26 -37.58
C GLU A 745 5.79 -27.57 -37.87
#